data_b9c124772175bd8120bd34db81cb573e
#
_entry.id   b9c124772175bd8120bd34db81cb573e
#
_cell.length_a   1.000
_cell.length_b   1.000
_cell.length_c   1.000
_cell.angle_alpha   90.00
_cell.angle_beta   90.00
_cell.angle_gamma   90.00
#
_symmetry.space_group_name_H-M   'P 1'
#
loop_
_entity.id
_entity.type
_entity.pdbx_description
1 polymer ?
#
loop_
_entity_poly.entity_id
_entity_poly.type
_entity_poly.pdbx_seq_one_letter_code
_entity_poly.pdbx_strand_id
1 'polypeptide(L)'
;EEAQTNGLDTQREEAVLWFAQYFEKCADWDEANMTIVKDQYHQSAVYGYNADALAEQLPMYERKQVIEMLEDAISELQDVIDGKIIRPGVVKVDWDNLTIQGDQVYNPDGTPVFLYDYFSKAQNGDQSDRELYNDYLGNIVHPISQSLQYLTEDGKLSNNATAQNINFYDYYGIEENVGYQFLWHSGTVLPAWVTNLYGDEITIGGENYTVYDIDNPNVREMWEQIFEMLIPQIEDSNTTQLGYILANEPHWFTDASASFNVTGISQYTSAKFEAWLAETYGKVEALNTNWGTEYASFDDVDMQVPTDLESLRGTPKYYDWCRFNMDRVNDWFQFLHDGITEFDEDATTHIKIFPRIVVDENGQRDHGIDIEYLTSLTEYNGNDVTIRKRLPNATSDEWWEENYIYDWRELAMTYAMLDSFNPDTLNVNSESHFLNGNAYADMYTTTQYTRSVYWLSAMLGNNVNMTWWWPRYGDGSIEPRLQTSQMGKTFAGSVATMPLVANEITQTFFDLNSVSDTIVKFQRQDMPIRVLYSETACIVDADQINRTFEMFEALYFEGTSIGFASENVINLYGDTFSQILIYDTTCVTDEEFAALQNFLDNGGTIIMDDVSLTMNQYKEERAERLEASNGTLVVMQNGTVEDMSAKAFEMLDKEKKPDVVLSESNDADTKTCIWRVAEGKSADERVISIVNVGQETATLTLNGYDIENMLTGEKMDNSFAIEAEGVLLLRFTLDEDTTDDDENLEVSNREAADAVAVMIESIGTVTHDSVCAIEAAREAYDALTEEQKALVKNYHLLCAAEEELAALQQGQSMYYAWLEANEPDVAVGESIALHVEVRGTGYTDYASSEIVISYDNAVLTFDEFGSPDELLRLQAG
;
A
#
# COMPACT_ATOMS: atom_id res chain seq x y z
N GLU A 1 -37.43 17.51 6.37
CA GLU A 1 -38.87 17.31 6.66
C GLU A 1 -39.66 16.83 5.41
N GLU A 2 -39.46 17.45 4.24
CA GLU A 2 -40.14 17.02 3.01
C GLU A 2 -39.71 15.59 2.61
N ALA A 3 -38.41 15.29 2.61
CA ALA A 3 -37.88 13.96 2.33
C ALA A 3 -38.44 12.91 3.33
N GLN A 4 -38.43 13.19 4.62
CA GLN A 4 -38.98 12.32 5.65
C GLN A 4 -40.48 12.11 5.47
N THR A 5 -41.21 13.15 5.10
CA THR A 5 -42.66 13.06 4.80
C THR A 5 -42.91 12.14 3.60
N ASN A 6 -42.01 12.12 2.64
CA ASN A 6 -42.03 11.25 1.46
C ASN A 6 -41.51 9.83 1.76
N GLY A 7 -41.06 9.56 2.99
CA GLY A 7 -40.53 8.25 3.41
C GLY A 7 -39.11 7.95 2.86
N LEU A 8 -38.37 9.00 2.50
CA LEU A 8 -36.96 8.88 2.08
C LEU A 8 -36.03 8.79 3.27
N ASP A 9 -34.93 8.08 3.10
CA ASP A 9 -33.83 8.03 4.08
C ASP A 9 -33.11 9.38 4.14
N THR A 10 -32.98 9.92 5.35
CA THR A 10 -32.31 11.22 5.61
C THR A 10 -31.11 11.11 6.54
N GLN A 11 -30.59 9.91 6.76
CA GLN A 11 -29.48 9.71 7.71
C GLN A 11 -28.20 10.39 7.26
N ARG A 12 -27.95 10.45 5.94
CA ARG A 12 -26.82 11.20 5.38
C ARG A 12 -26.88 12.67 5.71
N GLU A 13 -28.04 13.28 5.52
CA GLU A 13 -28.27 14.70 5.84
C GLU A 13 -28.29 14.99 7.35
N GLU A 14 -28.73 14.04 8.16
CA GLU A 14 -28.65 14.15 9.62
C GLU A 14 -27.18 14.17 10.10
N ALA A 15 -26.32 13.35 9.48
CA ALA A 15 -24.87 13.39 9.73
C ALA A 15 -24.27 14.73 9.31
N VAL A 16 -24.59 15.23 8.11
CA VAL A 16 -24.15 16.55 7.62
C VAL A 16 -24.57 17.66 8.58
N LEU A 17 -25.81 17.65 9.08
CA LEU A 17 -26.27 18.64 10.04
C LEU A 17 -25.53 18.56 11.38
N TRP A 18 -25.20 17.34 11.83
CA TRP A 18 -24.43 17.14 13.04
C TRP A 18 -23.01 17.69 12.87
N PHE A 19 -22.31 17.36 11.77
CA PHE A 19 -20.98 17.87 11.47
C PHE A 19 -21.00 19.41 11.36
N ALA A 20 -21.99 19.98 10.70
CA ALA A 20 -22.14 21.43 10.61
C ALA A 20 -22.24 22.10 11.98
N GLN A 21 -23.07 21.54 12.87
CA GLN A 21 -23.23 22.06 14.23
C GLN A 21 -21.97 21.85 15.10
N TYR A 22 -21.27 20.75 14.88
CA TYR A 22 -20.04 20.44 15.60
C TYR A 22 -18.89 21.39 15.18
N PHE A 23 -18.68 21.55 13.89
CA PHE A 23 -17.61 22.41 13.39
C PHE A 23 -17.88 23.90 13.57
N GLU A 24 -19.13 24.31 13.70
CA GLU A 24 -19.45 25.68 14.16
C GLU A 24 -18.92 25.92 15.59
N LYS A 25 -19.08 24.92 16.51
CA LYS A 25 -18.49 25.00 17.87
C LYS A 25 -16.96 25.05 17.80
N CYS A 26 -16.35 24.27 16.89
CA CYS A 26 -14.89 24.29 16.68
C CYS A 26 -14.42 25.68 16.25
N ALA A 27 -15.04 26.25 15.25
CA ALA A 27 -14.73 27.59 14.73
C ALA A 27 -14.92 28.68 15.79
N ASP A 28 -16.00 28.62 16.57
CA ASP A 28 -16.25 29.55 17.69
C ASP A 28 -15.18 29.42 18.78
N TRP A 29 -14.78 28.20 19.11
CA TRP A 29 -13.73 27.95 20.09
C TRP A 29 -12.37 28.47 19.60
N ASP A 30 -12.01 28.19 18.35
CA ASP A 30 -10.76 28.61 17.73
C ASP A 30 -10.65 30.15 17.68
N GLU A 31 -11.74 30.82 17.29
CA GLU A 31 -11.80 32.27 17.29
C GLU A 31 -11.60 32.88 18.69
N ALA A 32 -12.20 32.24 19.71
CA ALA A 32 -12.09 32.66 21.10
C ALA A 32 -10.70 32.34 21.72
N ASN A 33 -9.99 31.32 21.20
CA ASN A 33 -8.73 30.79 21.74
C ASN A 33 -7.57 30.89 20.73
N MET A 34 -7.57 31.88 19.89
CA MET A 34 -6.63 32.05 18.78
C MET A 34 -5.15 31.92 19.18
N THR A 35 -4.78 32.23 20.40
CA THR A 35 -3.40 32.05 20.86
C THR A 35 -3.02 30.57 20.90
N ILE A 36 -3.91 29.70 21.38
CA ILE A 36 -3.66 28.26 21.43
C ILE A 36 -3.59 27.72 20.01
N VAL A 37 -4.51 28.12 19.14
CA VAL A 37 -4.52 27.69 17.74
C VAL A 37 -3.20 28.07 17.04
N LYS A 38 -2.71 29.29 17.23
CA LYS A 38 -1.41 29.73 16.68
C LYS A 38 -0.25 28.88 17.20
N ASP A 39 -0.25 28.56 18.50
CA ASP A 39 0.78 27.69 19.08
C ASP A 39 0.79 26.31 18.43
N GLN A 40 -0.38 25.75 18.07
CA GLN A 40 -0.49 24.47 17.36
C GLN A 40 0.07 24.59 15.92
N TYR A 41 -0.26 25.64 15.20
CA TYR A 41 0.26 25.87 13.85
C TYR A 41 1.77 26.10 13.85
N HIS A 42 2.32 26.78 14.86
CA HIS A 42 3.78 26.93 15.01
C HIS A 42 4.52 25.62 15.24
N GLN A 43 3.85 24.62 15.80
CA GLN A 43 4.41 23.29 16.03
C GLN A 43 4.37 22.41 14.77
N SER A 44 3.52 22.75 13.80
CA SER A 44 3.38 21.99 12.56
C SER A 44 4.66 22.06 11.72
N ALA A 45 5.16 20.92 11.29
CA ALA A 45 6.30 20.84 10.37
C ALA A 45 5.97 21.45 9.00
N VAL A 46 4.72 21.28 8.54
CA VAL A 46 4.28 21.73 7.22
C VAL A 46 3.86 23.18 7.21
N TYR A 47 3.13 23.63 8.23
CA TYR A 47 2.48 24.95 8.24
C TYR A 47 3.17 25.99 9.14
N GLY A 48 4.20 25.58 9.89
CA GLY A 48 4.91 26.48 10.83
C GLY A 48 5.51 27.71 10.18
N TYR A 49 5.84 27.66 8.90
CA TYR A 49 6.38 28.79 8.14
C TYR A 49 5.38 29.96 7.99
N ASN A 50 4.09 29.72 8.07
CA ASN A 50 3.04 30.74 7.95
C ASN A 50 1.96 30.58 9.05
N ALA A 51 2.36 30.08 10.20
CA ALA A 51 1.50 29.65 11.29
C ALA A 51 0.43 30.68 11.68
N ASP A 52 0.83 31.92 11.96
CA ASP A 52 -0.10 32.98 12.41
C ASP A 52 -1.22 33.24 11.41
N ALA A 53 -0.87 33.35 10.12
CA ALA A 53 -1.86 33.67 9.09
C ALA A 53 -2.81 32.49 8.82
N LEU A 54 -2.29 31.27 8.85
CA LEU A 54 -3.10 30.06 8.66
C LEU A 54 -4.02 29.81 9.86
N ALA A 55 -3.51 29.96 11.08
CA ALA A 55 -4.32 29.87 12.29
C ALA A 55 -5.47 30.90 12.30
N GLU A 56 -5.17 32.17 11.93
CA GLU A 56 -6.20 33.22 11.83
C GLU A 56 -7.27 32.94 10.76
N GLN A 57 -6.94 32.16 9.75
CA GLN A 57 -7.88 31.78 8.70
C GLN A 57 -8.73 30.56 9.07
N LEU A 58 -8.29 29.70 10.02
CA LEU A 58 -8.93 28.45 10.35
C LEU A 58 -10.43 28.58 10.64
N PRO A 59 -10.92 29.47 11.55
CA PRO A 59 -12.35 29.55 11.82
C PRO A 59 -13.20 29.91 10.59
N MET A 60 -12.65 30.74 9.71
CA MET A 60 -13.34 31.13 8.46
C MET A 60 -13.30 29.97 7.44
N TYR A 61 -12.21 29.24 7.40
CA TYR A 61 -12.06 28.07 6.55
C TYR A 61 -13.06 26.99 6.96
N GLU A 62 -13.17 26.65 8.24
CA GLU A 62 -14.12 25.68 8.76
C GLU A 62 -15.57 26.08 8.43
N ARG A 63 -15.95 27.34 8.71
CA ARG A 63 -17.31 27.83 8.39
C ARG A 63 -17.58 27.81 6.88
N LYS A 64 -16.59 28.08 6.05
CA LYS A 64 -16.74 27.99 4.59
C LYS A 64 -17.00 26.55 4.15
N GLN A 65 -16.22 25.61 4.66
CA GLN A 65 -16.45 24.19 4.37
C GLN A 65 -17.80 23.69 4.90
N VAL A 66 -18.23 24.17 6.07
CA VAL A 66 -19.57 23.86 6.58
C VAL A 66 -20.68 24.37 5.66
N ILE A 67 -20.52 25.58 5.10
CA ILE A 67 -21.51 26.12 4.16
C ILE A 67 -21.52 25.27 2.88
N GLU A 68 -20.37 24.95 2.31
CA GLU A 68 -20.24 24.13 1.13
C GLU A 68 -20.88 22.74 1.35
N MET A 69 -20.55 22.08 2.44
CA MET A 69 -21.12 20.79 2.84
C MET A 69 -22.65 20.82 2.95
N LEU A 70 -23.21 21.89 3.50
CA LEU A 70 -24.67 22.07 3.61
C LEU A 70 -25.33 22.35 2.27
N GLU A 71 -24.70 23.16 1.41
CA GLU A 71 -25.20 23.46 0.07
C GLU A 71 -25.19 22.23 -0.81
N ASP A 72 -24.14 21.43 -0.77
CA ASP A 72 -24.04 20.15 -1.49
C ASP A 72 -25.09 19.16 -1.03
N ALA A 73 -25.25 19.00 0.29
CA ALA A 73 -26.28 18.11 0.85
C ALA A 73 -27.71 18.55 0.50
N ILE A 74 -28.00 19.85 0.48
CA ILE A 74 -29.30 20.38 0.07
C ILE A 74 -29.55 20.09 -1.41
N SER A 75 -28.52 20.28 -2.26
CA SER A 75 -28.63 20.01 -3.70
C SER A 75 -28.89 18.53 -3.97
N GLU A 76 -28.10 17.65 -3.35
CA GLU A 76 -28.26 16.21 -3.49
C GLU A 76 -29.61 15.73 -2.96
N LEU A 77 -30.01 16.16 -1.77
CA LEU A 77 -31.31 15.80 -1.21
C LEU A 77 -32.47 16.26 -2.11
N GLN A 78 -32.34 17.42 -2.75
CA GLN A 78 -33.38 17.89 -3.72
C GLN A 78 -33.43 16.94 -4.92
N ASP A 79 -32.27 16.47 -5.43
CA ASP A 79 -32.23 15.53 -6.54
C ASP A 79 -32.78 14.15 -6.14
N VAL A 80 -32.58 13.73 -4.88
CA VAL A 80 -33.24 12.53 -4.33
C VAL A 80 -34.75 12.71 -4.24
N ILE A 81 -35.25 13.84 -3.76
CA ILE A 81 -36.67 14.16 -3.68
C ILE A 81 -37.30 14.19 -5.10
N ASP A 82 -36.58 14.76 -6.06
CA ASP A 82 -37.00 14.83 -7.47
C ASP A 82 -36.91 13.47 -8.21
N GLY A 83 -36.30 12.46 -7.56
CA GLY A 83 -36.10 11.12 -8.15
C GLY A 83 -35.01 11.07 -9.22
N LYS A 84 -34.12 12.06 -9.28
CA LYS A 84 -32.97 12.07 -10.18
C LYS A 84 -31.84 11.20 -9.64
N ILE A 85 -31.67 11.17 -8.32
CA ILE A 85 -30.76 10.30 -7.58
C ILE A 85 -31.57 9.25 -6.87
N ILE A 86 -31.19 7.98 -7.04
CA ILE A 86 -31.73 6.83 -6.35
C ILE A 86 -30.57 6.14 -5.62
N ARG A 87 -30.37 6.52 -4.38
CA ARG A 87 -29.28 5.98 -3.56
C ARG A 87 -29.75 4.85 -2.64
N PRO A 88 -28.88 3.90 -2.27
CA PRO A 88 -29.22 2.87 -1.29
C PRO A 88 -29.47 3.49 0.08
N GLY A 89 -30.32 2.86 0.89
CA GLY A 89 -30.56 3.28 2.27
C GLY A 89 -29.33 3.02 3.14
N VAL A 90 -29.11 3.88 4.12
CA VAL A 90 -27.99 3.73 5.07
C VAL A 90 -28.19 2.50 5.95
N VAL A 91 -27.19 1.63 5.98
CA VAL A 91 -27.10 0.53 6.94
C VAL A 91 -26.33 1.00 8.17
N LYS A 92 -27.03 1.05 9.31
CA LYS A 92 -26.40 1.41 10.57
C LYS A 92 -25.64 0.24 11.15
N VAL A 93 -24.49 0.52 11.73
CA VAL A 93 -23.73 -0.43 12.54
C VAL A 93 -24.45 -0.57 13.89
N ASP A 94 -24.80 -1.79 14.27
CA ASP A 94 -25.35 -2.09 15.60
C ASP A 94 -24.19 -2.37 16.56
N TRP A 95 -23.56 -1.30 17.02
CA TRP A 95 -22.37 -1.33 17.88
C TRP A 95 -22.51 -2.18 19.16
N ASP A 96 -23.73 -2.44 19.59
CA ASP A 96 -24.01 -3.16 20.82
C ASP A 96 -24.10 -4.68 20.62
N ASN A 97 -24.29 -5.14 19.38
CA ASN A 97 -24.60 -6.53 19.08
C ASN A 97 -23.82 -7.09 17.86
N LEU A 98 -22.65 -6.53 17.56
CA LEU A 98 -21.80 -7.00 16.48
C LEU A 98 -21.31 -8.43 16.73
N THR A 99 -21.10 -9.17 15.66
CA THR A 99 -20.41 -10.46 15.68
C THR A 99 -19.29 -10.47 14.65
N ILE A 100 -18.18 -11.13 14.98
CA ILE A 100 -17.06 -11.32 14.09
C ILE A 100 -17.03 -12.80 13.69
N GLN A 101 -16.97 -13.07 12.39
CA GLN A 101 -16.92 -14.42 11.85
C GLN A 101 -15.93 -14.48 10.69
N GLY A 102 -14.80 -15.17 10.92
CA GLY A 102 -13.72 -15.26 9.95
C GLY A 102 -13.18 -13.87 9.60
N ASP A 103 -13.23 -13.55 8.34
CA ASP A 103 -12.71 -12.31 7.75
C ASP A 103 -13.65 -11.09 7.89
N GLN A 104 -14.79 -11.18 8.58
CA GLN A 104 -15.79 -10.12 8.49
C GLN A 104 -16.54 -9.85 9.79
N VAL A 105 -17.02 -8.61 9.93
CA VAL A 105 -17.90 -8.14 11.01
C VAL A 105 -19.34 -8.10 10.50
N TYR A 106 -20.29 -8.53 11.33
CA TYR A 106 -21.70 -8.61 11.00
C TYR A 106 -22.59 -7.91 12.01
N ASN A 107 -23.64 -7.26 11.51
CA ASN A 107 -24.80 -6.90 12.30
C ASN A 107 -25.59 -8.15 12.71
N PRO A 108 -26.48 -8.08 13.74
CA PRO A 108 -27.26 -9.22 14.19
C PRO A 108 -28.21 -9.84 13.15
N ASP A 109 -28.55 -9.10 12.11
CA ASP A 109 -29.37 -9.60 10.98
C ASP A 109 -28.54 -10.34 9.92
N GLY A 110 -27.23 -10.45 10.11
CA GLY A 110 -26.28 -11.09 9.20
C GLY A 110 -25.77 -10.18 8.09
N THR A 111 -26.10 -8.90 8.10
CA THR A 111 -25.53 -7.94 7.16
C THR A 111 -24.07 -7.66 7.49
N PRO A 112 -23.10 -7.83 6.57
CA PRO A 112 -21.74 -7.45 6.81
C PRO A 112 -21.62 -5.93 6.98
N VAL A 113 -20.72 -5.50 7.86
CA VAL A 113 -20.47 -4.07 8.10
C VAL A 113 -18.98 -3.79 8.18
N PHE A 114 -18.58 -2.65 7.65
CA PHE A 114 -17.25 -2.08 7.76
C PHE A 114 -17.25 -1.09 8.93
N LEU A 115 -16.29 -1.28 9.83
CA LEU A 115 -16.18 -0.42 11.01
C LEU A 115 -15.20 0.71 10.76
N TYR A 116 -15.51 1.88 11.29
CA TYR A 116 -14.61 3.02 11.29
C TYR A 116 -14.68 3.74 12.61
N ASP A 117 -13.57 4.34 12.98
CA ASP A 117 -13.45 5.20 14.14
C ASP A 117 -12.21 6.09 14.00
N TYR A 118 -11.93 6.88 15.01
CA TYR A 118 -10.75 7.71 15.11
C TYR A 118 -9.89 7.29 16.28
N PHE A 119 -8.63 7.09 16.02
CA PHE A 119 -7.66 6.79 17.06
C PHE A 119 -7.62 7.92 18.07
N SER A 120 -7.55 7.55 19.35
CA SER A 120 -7.35 8.50 20.45
C SER A 120 -8.31 9.70 20.46
N LYS A 121 -9.60 9.46 20.19
CA LYS A 121 -10.64 10.51 20.34
C LYS A 121 -10.54 11.16 21.71
N ALA A 122 -10.59 12.49 21.73
CA ALA A 122 -10.56 13.26 22.95
C ALA A 122 -11.85 13.04 23.74
N GLN A 123 -11.73 12.48 24.93
CA GLN A 123 -12.86 12.20 25.83
C GLN A 123 -12.97 13.30 26.89
N ASN A 124 -14.19 13.74 27.16
CA ASN A 124 -14.46 14.84 28.09
C ASN A 124 -15.22 14.37 29.30
N GLY A 125 -14.50 13.89 30.29
CA GLY A 125 -15.08 13.55 31.61
C GLY A 125 -15.97 12.30 31.59
N ASP A 126 -17.20 12.41 32.04
CA ASP A 126 -18.09 11.29 32.32
C ASP A 126 -19.01 10.90 31.13
N GLN A 127 -18.77 11.41 29.94
CA GLN A 127 -19.61 11.15 28.78
C GLN A 127 -19.00 10.09 27.90
N SER A 128 -19.80 9.15 27.42
CA SER A 128 -19.39 8.19 26.41
C SER A 128 -19.16 8.86 25.04
N ASP A 129 -18.39 8.22 24.18
CA ASP A 129 -18.18 8.68 22.80
C ASP A 129 -19.51 8.82 22.05
N ARG A 130 -20.43 7.87 22.23
CA ARG A 130 -21.78 7.91 21.64
C ARG A 130 -22.58 9.13 22.08
N GLU A 131 -22.48 9.53 23.34
CA GLU A 131 -23.15 10.74 23.83
C GLU A 131 -22.54 12.02 23.26
N LEU A 132 -21.23 12.01 23.02
CA LEU A 132 -20.49 13.15 22.48
C LEU A 132 -20.61 13.26 20.96
N TYR A 133 -20.55 12.13 20.24
CA TYR A 133 -20.31 12.10 18.79
C TYR A 133 -21.40 11.37 18.00
N ASN A 134 -22.45 10.85 18.65
CA ASN A 134 -23.63 10.25 18.01
C ASN A 134 -23.32 9.12 17.00
N ASP A 135 -22.31 8.32 17.21
CA ASP A 135 -21.83 7.28 16.32
C ASP A 135 -21.26 7.79 14.95
N TYR A 136 -21.32 9.08 14.64
CA TYR A 136 -20.81 9.62 13.38
C TYR A 136 -19.29 9.63 13.29
N LEU A 137 -18.60 9.59 14.43
CA LEU A 137 -17.16 9.36 14.50
C LEU A 137 -16.81 7.92 14.87
N GLY A 138 -17.71 6.98 14.65
CA GLY A 138 -17.54 5.60 15.07
C GLY A 138 -17.72 5.39 16.58
N ASN A 139 -17.61 4.14 17.00
CA ASN A 139 -17.85 3.78 18.42
C ASN A 139 -17.00 2.58 18.85
N ILE A 140 -15.73 2.57 18.49
CA ILE A 140 -14.73 1.56 18.88
C ILE A 140 -14.00 2.07 20.13
N VAL A 141 -13.97 1.23 21.15
CA VAL A 141 -13.24 1.54 22.37
C VAL A 141 -11.86 0.92 22.34
N HIS A 142 -10.84 1.70 22.61
CA HIS A 142 -9.45 1.24 22.57
C HIS A 142 -8.68 1.74 23.81
N PRO A 143 -8.84 1.09 24.96
CA PRO A 143 -8.07 1.44 26.12
C PRO A 143 -6.59 1.15 25.90
N ILE A 144 -5.77 2.17 26.06
CA ILE A 144 -4.32 2.06 25.98
C ILE A 144 -3.79 1.70 27.36
N SER A 145 -3.42 0.44 27.53
CA SER A 145 -2.87 -0.06 28.78
C SER A 145 -1.36 0.20 28.86
N GLN A 146 -0.96 1.20 29.64
CA GLN A 146 0.45 1.33 30.03
C GLN A 146 0.80 0.30 31.10
N SER A 147 0.88 -0.94 30.71
CA SER A 147 0.80 -2.13 31.55
C SER A 147 1.78 -2.14 32.71
N LEU A 148 3.02 -1.67 32.51
CA LEU A 148 4.02 -1.61 33.59
C LEU A 148 3.73 -0.59 34.68
N GLN A 149 2.93 0.45 34.40
CA GLN A 149 2.51 1.42 35.43
C GLN A 149 1.45 0.85 36.37
N TYR A 150 0.85 -0.25 36.03
CA TYR A 150 -0.19 -0.89 36.83
C TYR A 150 0.35 -1.88 37.82
N LEU A 151 1.58 -2.31 37.66
CA LEU A 151 2.27 -3.22 38.57
C LEU A 151 2.91 -2.44 39.70
N THR A 152 2.75 -2.90 40.91
CA THR A 152 3.46 -2.39 42.10
C THR A 152 4.66 -3.25 42.44
N GLU A 153 5.61 -2.72 43.25
CA GLU A 153 6.82 -3.44 43.69
C GLU A 153 6.52 -4.78 44.36
N ASP A 154 5.35 -4.95 44.96
CA ASP A 154 4.94 -6.20 45.60
C ASP A 154 4.12 -7.13 44.68
N GLY A 155 4.17 -6.90 43.36
CA GLY A 155 3.54 -7.77 42.39
C GLY A 155 2.01 -7.67 42.34
N LYS A 156 1.43 -6.53 42.71
CA LYS A 156 -0.01 -6.29 42.68
C LYS A 156 -0.38 -5.19 41.72
N LEU A 157 -1.63 -5.20 41.28
CA LEU A 157 -2.18 -4.08 40.53
C LEU A 157 -2.18 -2.82 41.41
N SER A 158 -1.69 -1.73 40.86
CA SER A 158 -1.73 -0.43 41.51
C SER A 158 -3.18 0.10 41.58
N ASN A 159 -3.48 0.92 42.60
CA ASN A 159 -4.77 1.59 42.65
C ASN A 159 -5.06 2.48 41.43
N ASN A 160 -4.04 2.91 40.71
CA ASN A 160 -4.17 3.64 39.44
C ASN A 160 -4.60 2.74 38.28
N ALA A 161 -4.14 1.48 38.26
CA ALA A 161 -4.59 0.51 37.27
C ALA A 161 -6.08 0.27 37.38
N THR A 162 -6.54 0.05 38.63
CA THR A 162 -7.95 -0.17 38.94
C THR A 162 -8.80 1.05 38.60
N ALA A 163 -8.28 2.25 38.75
CA ALA A 163 -9.04 3.48 38.50
C ALA A 163 -9.06 3.91 37.04
N GLN A 164 -8.04 3.57 36.24
CA GLN A 164 -7.91 4.09 34.87
C GLN A 164 -8.26 3.08 33.76
N ASN A 165 -8.19 1.78 34.00
CA ASN A 165 -8.44 0.82 32.93
C ASN A 165 -9.43 -0.29 33.28
N ILE A 166 -9.40 -0.89 34.45
CA ILE A 166 -10.33 -1.96 34.78
C ILE A 166 -11.73 -1.39 35.06
N ASN A 167 -11.79 -0.18 35.62
CA ASN A 167 -13.04 0.57 35.81
C ASN A 167 -13.25 1.64 34.73
N PHE A 168 -12.45 1.69 33.67
CA PHE A 168 -12.63 2.64 32.60
C PHE A 168 -14.02 2.47 31.96
N TYR A 169 -14.47 1.26 31.87
CA TYR A 169 -15.76 0.88 31.30
C TYR A 169 -16.92 1.22 32.25
N ASP A 170 -16.81 0.87 33.48
CA ASP A 170 -17.79 1.26 34.53
C ASP A 170 -17.86 2.79 34.67
N TYR A 171 -16.73 3.45 34.54
CA TYR A 171 -16.62 4.89 34.70
C TYR A 171 -17.22 5.68 33.56
N TYR A 172 -17.10 5.16 32.31
CA TYR A 172 -17.62 5.82 31.11
C TYR A 172 -18.92 5.21 30.59
N GLY A 173 -19.45 4.17 31.21
CA GLY A 173 -20.67 3.49 30.77
C GLY A 173 -20.50 2.82 29.40
N ILE A 174 -19.30 2.31 29.11
CA ILE A 174 -18.90 1.79 27.79
C ILE A 174 -19.09 0.25 27.73
N GLU A 175 -19.87 -0.36 28.60
CA GLU A 175 -20.11 -1.81 28.61
C GLU A 175 -20.71 -2.35 27.28
N GLU A 176 -21.22 -1.47 26.43
CA GLU A 176 -21.95 -1.83 25.22
C GLU A 176 -21.14 -1.68 23.92
N ASN A 177 -19.91 -1.16 23.96
CA ASN A 177 -19.13 -0.86 22.76
C ASN A 177 -18.17 -1.99 22.40
N VAL A 178 -18.03 -2.26 21.11
CA VAL A 178 -16.95 -3.11 20.57
C VAL A 178 -15.60 -2.40 20.71
N GLY A 179 -14.53 -3.16 20.94
CA GLY A 179 -13.21 -2.56 21.09
C GLY A 179 -12.06 -3.53 21.02
N TYR A 180 -10.88 -3.02 21.24
CA TYR A 180 -9.64 -3.79 21.38
C TYR A 180 -8.83 -3.32 22.57
N GLN A 181 -8.07 -4.22 23.18
CA GLN A 181 -7.14 -3.92 24.25
C GLN A 181 -5.75 -3.62 23.69
N PHE A 182 -5.26 -2.44 23.93
CA PHE A 182 -3.94 -2.04 23.47
C PHE A 182 -2.91 -2.27 24.58
N LEU A 183 -2.11 -3.33 24.46
CA LEU A 183 -1.01 -3.60 25.37
C LEU A 183 0.20 -2.75 25.00
N TRP A 184 0.26 -1.56 25.54
CA TRP A 184 1.32 -0.61 25.23
C TRP A 184 2.64 -1.02 25.87
N HIS A 185 3.58 -1.46 25.05
CA HIS A 185 4.92 -1.86 25.47
C HIS A 185 5.89 -0.69 25.62
N SER A 186 5.54 0.48 25.14
CA SER A 186 6.50 1.56 25.14
C SER A 186 6.88 1.89 26.56
N GLY A 187 8.11 1.60 26.89
CA GLY A 187 8.68 1.83 28.18
C GLY A 187 9.16 3.24 28.38
N THR A 188 8.56 4.23 27.74
CA THR A 188 8.89 5.65 28.00
C THR A 188 8.73 6.02 29.48
N VAL A 189 8.02 5.19 30.26
CA VAL A 189 7.88 5.37 31.70
C VAL A 189 7.93 4.01 32.41
N LEU A 190 9.10 3.40 32.47
CA LEU A 190 9.31 2.34 33.45
C LEU A 190 9.14 2.91 34.87
N PRO A 191 8.30 2.31 35.72
CA PRO A 191 8.25 2.71 37.12
C PRO A 191 9.65 2.59 37.74
N ALA A 192 10.02 3.55 38.58
CA ALA A 192 11.34 3.57 39.21
C ALA A 192 11.65 2.31 40.02
N TRP A 193 10.63 1.61 40.54
CA TRP A 193 10.81 0.35 41.24
C TRP A 193 11.34 -0.78 40.33
N VAL A 194 10.98 -0.77 39.04
CA VAL A 194 11.43 -1.78 38.08
C VAL A 194 12.93 -1.72 37.90
N THR A 195 13.49 -0.55 37.66
CA THR A 195 14.93 -0.35 37.53
C THR A 195 15.65 -0.52 38.86
N ASN A 196 15.01 -0.19 39.98
CA ASN A 196 15.57 -0.45 41.34
C ASN A 196 15.64 -1.95 41.66
N LEU A 197 14.68 -2.74 41.20
CA LEU A 197 14.63 -4.19 41.50
C LEU A 197 15.52 -4.98 40.51
N TYR A 198 15.42 -4.70 39.24
CA TYR A 198 16.05 -5.50 38.19
C TYR A 198 17.35 -4.87 37.63
N GLY A 199 17.66 -3.64 38.03
CA GLY A 199 18.82 -2.90 37.53
C GLY A 199 18.57 -2.24 36.16
N ASP A 200 19.56 -1.43 35.72
CA ASP A 200 19.49 -0.72 34.47
C ASP A 200 19.60 -1.67 33.24
N GLU A 201 20.04 -2.91 33.46
CA GLU A 201 20.19 -3.94 32.42
C GLU A 201 18.85 -4.41 31.83
N ILE A 202 17.72 -4.00 32.43
CA ILE A 202 16.39 -4.31 31.90
C ILE A 202 16.07 -3.47 30.64
N THR A 203 16.81 -2.41 30.40
CA THR A 203 16.65 -1.53 29.24
C THR A 203 17.85 -1.61 28.33
N ILE A 204 17.61 -1.63 27.02
CA ILE A 204 18.66 -1.69 26.00
C ILE A 204 18.79 -0.42 25.17
N GLY A 205 18.17 0.67 25.62
CA GLY A 205 18.04 1.87 24.81
C GLY A 205 16.96 1.69 23.73
N GLY A 206 16.84 2.63 22.88
CA GLY A 206 15.71 2.75 21.95
C GLY A 206 14.70 3.76 22.48
N GLU A 207 13.91 4.32 21.63
CA GLU A 207 12.84 5.25 21.98
C GLU A 207 11.48 4.63 21.64
N ASN A 208 10.50 4.94 22.44
CA ASN A 208 9.08 4.77 22.28
C ASN A 208 8.53 3.34 22.28
N TYR A 209 9.02 2.38 21.50
CA TYR A 209 8.32 1.10 21.32
C TYR A 209 9.10 -0.12 21.80
N THR A 210 10.40 0.02 22.10
CA THR A 210 11.31 -1.11 22.38
C THR A 210 12.29 -0.80 23.51
N VAL A 211 11.84 -0.25 24.61
CA VAL A 211 12.71 0.25 25.68
C VAL A 211 13.36 -0.86 26.49
N TYR A 212 12.66 -2.00 26.69
CA TYR A 212 13.25 -3.09 27.46
C TYR A 212 13.84 -4.17 26.59
N ASP A 213 14.75 -4.89 27.19
CA ASP A 213 15.42 -6.02 26.60
C ASP A 213 14.51 -7.25 26.56
N ILE A 214 13.96 -7.56 25.39
CA ILE A 214 13.06 -8.71 25.19
C ILE A 214 13.77 -10.05 25.45
N ASP A 215 15.09 -10.07 25.47
CA ASP A 215 15.89 -11.25 25.75
C ASP A 215 16.20 -11.42 27.22
N ASN A 216 15.98 -10.38 28.05
CA ASN A 216 16.23 -10.43 29.49
C ASN A 216 15.13 -11.24 30.18
N PRO A 217 15.43 -12.32 30.90
CA PRO A 217 14.44 -13.15 31.55
C PRO A 217 13.57 -12.39 32.57
N ASN A 218 14.10 -11.35 33.20
CA ASN A 218 13.31 -10.54 34.14
C ASN A 218 12.19 -9.76 33.44
N VAL A 219 12.33 -9.43 32.17
CA VAL A 219 11.27 -8.80 31.37
C VAL A 219 10.12 -9.77 31.14
N ARG A 220 10.42 -11.03 30.83
CA ARG A 220 9.40 -12.08 30.71
C ARG A 220 8.69 -12.33 32.04
N GLU A 221 9.41 -12.46 33.13
CA GLU A 221 8.82 -12.62 34.47
C GLU A 221 7.86 -11.47 34.81
N MET A 222 8.20 -10.25 34.45
CA MET A 222 7.31 -9.09 34.65
C MET A 222 6.02 -9.20 33.83
N TRP A 223 6.16 -9.60 32.57
CA TRP A 223 4.97 -9.75 31.70
C TRP A 223 4.09 -10.91 32.12
N GLU A 224 4.63 -12.03 32.56
CA GLU A 224 3.87 -13.13 33.17
C GLU A 224 3.01 -12.64 34.34
N GLN A 225 3.57 -11.81 35.22
CA GLN A 225 2.82 -11.23 36.34
C GLN A 225 1.73 -10.26 35.84
N ILE A 226 1.96 -9.52 34.74
CA ILE A 226 0.95 -8.64 34.16
C ILE A 226 -0.19 -9.46 33.60
N PHE A 227 0.08 -10.52 32.84
CA PHE A 227 -0.95 -11.39 32.27
C PHE A 227 -1.81 -12.02 33.37
N GLU A 228 -1.19 -12.63 34.40
CA GLU A 228 -1.90 -13.24 35.53
C GLU A 228 -2.86 -12.27 36.23
N MET A 229 -2.49 -10.99 36.29
CA MET A 229 -3.28 -9.99 37.02
C MET A 229 -4.29 -9.26 36.14
N LEU A 230 -3.96 -8.98 34.92
CA LEU A 230 -4.76 -8.11 34.05
C LEU A 230 -5.79 -8.90 33.25
N ILE A 231 -5.35 -9.97 32.57
CA ILE A 231 -6.18 -10.66 31.58
C ILE A 231 -7.48 -11.20 32.21
N PRO A 232 -7.48 -11.88 33.39
CA PRO A 232 -8.71 -12.37 33.99
C PRO A 232 -9.73 -11.29 34.41
N GLN A 233 -9.38 -10.02 34.33
CA GLN A 233 -10.29 -8.91 34.66
C GLN A 233 -10.91 -8.27 33.43
N ILE A 234 -10.41 -8.57 32.24
CA ILE A 234 -10.86 -7.95 30.98
C ILE A 234 -11.27 -8.98 29.93
N GLU A 235 -11.06 -10.29 30.16
CA GLU A 235 -11.35 -11.37 29.21
C GLU A 235 -12.79 -11.37 28.69
N ASP A 236 -13.78 -11.12 29.53
CA ASP A 236 -15.19 -11.10 29.16
C ASP A 236 -15.69 -9.69 28.71
N SER A 237 -14.80 -8.75 28.50
CA SER A 237 -15.16 -7.39 28.11
C SER A 237 -15.45 -7.27 26.61
N ASN A 238 -16.43 -6.45 26.21
CA ASN A 238 -16.63 -6.11 24.80
C ASN A 238 -15.41 -5.46 24.15
N THR A 239 -14.46 -4.98 24.93
CA THR A 239 -13.22 -4.35 24.47
C THR A 239 -12.14 -5.34 24.07
N THR A 240 -12.40 -6.62 24.17
CA THR A 240 -11.52 -7.67 23.61
C THR A 240 -12.06 -8.25 22.32
N GLN A 241 -13.22 -7.85 21.83
CA GLN A 241 -13.83 -8.40 20.63
C GLN A 241 -13.01 -8.17 19.35
N LEU A 242 -12.30 -7.04 19.25
CA LEU A 242 -11.35 -6.75 18.18
C LEU A 242 -9.91 -7.12 18.57
N GLY A 243 -9.75 -7.92 19.61
CA GLY A 243 -8.51 -8.54 20.05
C GLY A 243 -7.63 -7.68 20.96
N TYR A 244 -6.51 -8.29 21.32
CA TYR A 244 -5.42 -7.64 22.04
C TYR A 244 -4.34 -7.22 21.04
N ILE A 245 -4.00 -5.93 21.01
CA ILE A 245 -2.85 -5.44 20.24
C ILE A 245 -1.58 -5.73 21.03
N LEU A 246 -0.77 -6.65 20.52
CA LEU A 246 0.45 -7.10 21.21
C LEU A 246 1.55 -6.04 21.20
N ALA A 247 1.63 -5.24 20.15
CA ALA A 247 2.58 -4.13 20.08
C ALA A 247 2.14 -3.06 19.07
N ASN A 248 2.64 -1.83 19.30
CA ASN A 248 2.49 -0.69 18.40
C ASN A 248 3.73 -0.54 17.53
N GLU A 249 3.59 -0.64 16.20
CA GLU A 249 4.66 -0.39 15.21
C GLU A 249 6.02 -1.01 15.62
N PRO A 250 6.05 -2.30 15.97
CA PRO A 250 7.25 -2.90 16.56
C PRO A 250 8.40 -2.94 15.57
N HIS A 251 9.62 -2.66 16.07
CA HIS A 251 10.85 -2.80 15.31
C HIS A 251 12.06 -2.87 16.25
N TRP A 252 13.07 -3.63 15.84
CA TRP A 252 14.32 -3.85 16.59
C TRP A 252 15.53 -3.63 15.70
N PHE A 253 15.61 -2.49 15.02
CA PHE A 253 16.80 -2.11 14.27
C PHE A 253 18.03 -2.07 15.15
N THR A 254 19.11 -2.56 14.63
CA THR A 254 20.42 -2.63 15.30
C THR A 254 21.50 -1.82 14.59
N ASP A 255 21.31 -1.48 13.33
CA ASP A 255 22.20 -0.62 12.58
C ASP A 255 21.98 0.86 12.90
N ALA A 256 23.08 1.57 13.21
CA ALA A 256 23.02 2.99 13.57
C ALA A 256 22.60 3.92 12.42
N SER A 257 22.59 3.44 11.18
CA SER A 257 22.11 4.18 10.01
C SER A 257 20.60 4.09 9.81
N ALA A 258 19.90 3.25 10.60
CA ALA A 258 18.45 3.10 10.46
C ALA A 258 17.71 4.44 10.59
N SER A 259 16.68 4.60 9.79
CA SER A 259 15.76 5.76 9.85
C SER A 259 14.92 5.77 11.13
N PHE A 260 14.81 4.61 11.77
CA PHE A 260 14.10 4.38 13.03
C PHE A 260 15.08 4.28 14.20
N ASN A 261 14.54 4.32 15.41
CA ASN A 261 15.36 4.21 16.60
C ASN A 261 16.02 2.84 16.71
N VAL A 262 17.30 2.84 17.03
CA VAL A 262 18.14 1.65 17.12
C VAL A 262 18.08 1.08 18.52
N THR A 263 17.90 -0.24 18.65
CA THR A 263 18.01 -0.97 19.92
C THR A 263 19.43 -1.41 20.18
N GLY A 264 19.82 -1.39 21.45
CA GLY A 264 21.10 -1.98 21.88
C GLY A 264 21.10 -3.50 21.83
N ILE A 265 22.28 -4.08 21.99
CA ILE A 265 22.46 -5.53 22.14
C ILE A 265 22.96 -5.81 23.55
N SER A 266 22.20 -6.61 24.28
CA SER A 266 22.53 -7.01 25.63
C SER A 266 23.41 -8.27 25.66
N GLN A 267 23.92 -8.60 26.84
CA GLN A 267 24.53 -9.89 27.08
C GLN A 267 23.58 -11.07 26.82
N TYR A 268 22.26 -10.86 27.02
CA TYR A 268 21.24 -11.89 26.79
C TYR A 268 21.01 -12.09 25.31
N THR A 269 20.94 -11.01 24.54
CA THR A 269 20.87 -11.05 23.08
C THR A 269 22.08 -11.76 22.49
N SER A 270 23.30 -11.44 22.99
CA SER A 270 24.54 -12.08 22.56
C SER A 270 24.52 -13.59 22.82
N ALA A 271 24.14 -14.00 24.04
CA ALA A 271 24.06 -15.41 24.38
C ALA A 271 23.03 -16.18 23.55
N LYS A 272 21.89 -15.56 23.21
CA LYS A 272 20.91 -16.15 22.28
C LYS A 272 21.46 -16.29 20.87
N PHE A 273 22.22 -15.31 20.38
CA PHE A 273 22.81 -15.40 19.05
C PHE A 273 23.89 -16.48 18.97
N GLU A 274 24.76 -16.57 19.98
CA GLU A 274 25.75 -17.65 20.08
C GLU A 274 25.08 -19.03 20.05
N ALA A 275 23.97 -19.20 20.78
CA ALA A 275 23.18 -20.42 20.78
C ALA A 275 22.52 -20.69 19.42
N TRP A 276 21.95 -19.67 18.78
CA TRP A 276 21.37 -19.74 17.44
C TRP A 276 22.39 -20.15 16.39
N LEU A 277 23.58 -19.57 16.43
CA LEU A 277 24.69 -19.96 15.55
C LEU A 277 25.14 -21.41 15.80
N ALA A 278 25.19 -21.85 17.08
CA ALA A 278 25.53 -23.23 17.40
C ALA A 278 24.48 -24.23 16.90
N GLU A 279 23.21 -23.87 16.89
CA GLU A 279 22.12 -24.67 16.33
C GLU A 279 22.20 -24.71 14.80
N THR A 280 22.36 -23.56 14.17
CA THR A 280 22.40 -23.41 12.71
C THR A 280 23.59 -24.14 12.10
N TYR A 281 24.76 -23.94 12.66
CA TYR A 281 26.01 -24.49 12.09
C TYR A 281 26.43 -25.82 12.65
N GLY A 282 26.00 -26.17 13.86
CA GLY A 282 26.35 -27.37 14.58
C GLY A 282 27.82 -27.42 15.03
N LYS A 283 28.73 -26.77 14.31
CA LYS A 283 30.17 -26.70 14.61
C LYS A 283 30.74 -25.35 14.23
N VAL A 284 31.65 -24.81 15.07
CA VAL A 284 32.30 -23.52 14.82
C VAL A 284 33.16 -23.51 13.55
N GLU A 285 33.67 -24.68 13.12
CA GLU A 285 34.44 -24.78 11.87
C GLU A 285 33.54 -24.53 10.64
N ALA A 286 32.27 -24.91 10.69
CA ALA A 286 31.32 -24.63 9.62
C ALA A 286 31.00 -23.13 9.55
N LEU A 287 30.73 -22.50 10.69
CA LEU A 287 30.58 -21.03 10.80
C LEU A 287 31.85 -20.32 10.25
N ASN A 288 33.03 -20.72 10.70
CA ASN A 288 34.28 -20.11 10.25
C ASN A 288 34.50 -20.24 8.74
N THR A 289 34.09 -21.36 8.17
CA THR A 289 34.15 -21.56 6.71
C THR A 289 33.23 -20.60 5.99
N ASN A 290 32.00 -20.46 6.48
CA ASN A 290 31.01 -19.63 5.85
C ASN A 290 31.27 -18.12 6.01
N TRP A 291 31.66 -17.70 7.23
CA TRP A 291 31.96 -16.30 7.53
C TRP A 291 33.36 -15.85 7.13
N GLY A 292 34.27 -16.79 6.80
CA GLY A 292 35.69 -16.50 6.56
C GLY A 292 36.43 -16.08 7.83
N THR A 293 36.10 -16.68 8.98
CA THR A 293 36.64 -16.36 10.31
C THR A 293 37.49 -17.52 10.90
N GLU A 294 38.05 -17.33 12.08
CA GLU A 294 38.88 -18.33 12.80
C GLU A 294 38.53 -18.39 14.30
N TYR A 295 37.23 -18.35 14.66
CA TYR A 295 36.79 -18.47 16.05
C TYR A 295 37.12 -19.85 16.60
N ALA A 296 37.52 -19.92 17.88
CA ALA A 296 37.79 -21.17 18.55
C ALA A 296 36.56 -21.87 19.12
N SER A 297 35.51 -21.06 19.43
CA SER A 297 34.20 -21.50 19.87
C SER A 297 33.14 -20.49 19.44
N PHE A 298 31.86 -20.84 19.56
CA PHE A 298 30.78 -19.90 19.34
C PHE A 298 30.78 -18.72 20.34
N ASP A 299 31.23 -18.98 21.58
CA ASP A 299 31.39 -17.95 22.62
C ASP A 299 32.45 -16.88 22.29
N ASP A 300 33.29 -17.12 21.28
CA ASP A 300 34.31 -16.18 20.80
C ASP A 300 33.79 -15.27 19.67
N VAL A 301 32.55 -15.46 19.24
CA VAL A 301 31.97 -14.63 18.17
C VAL A 301 31.85 -13.19 18.64
N ASP A 302 32.50 -12.28 17.92
CA ASP A 302 32.46 -10.86 18.23
C ASP A 302 31.07 -10.29 17.94
N MET A 303 30.39 -9.94 19.01
CA MET A 303 29.02 -9.42 19.02
C MET A 303 28.94 -7.91 18.94
N GLN A 304 30.06 -7.22 18.67
CA GLN A 304 29.94 -5.82 18.30
C GLN A 304 29.15 -5.75 16.98
N VAL A 305 27.86 -5.49 17.11
CA VAL A 305 27.05 -5.16 15.96
C VAL A 305 27.69 -3.95 15.32
N PRO A 306 28.13 -4.06 14.08
CA PRO A 306 28.72 -2.93 13.39
C PRO A 306 27.71 -1.78 13.37
N THR A 307 28.15 -0.60 13.66
CA THR A 307 27.36 0.62 13.46
C THR A 307 27.10 0.89 11.96
N ASP A 308 27.56 0.02 11.13
CA ASP A 308 27.46 0.05 9.65
C ASP A 308 27.22 -1.39 9.18
N LEU A 309 26.19 -2.02 9.73
CA LEU A 309 25.80 -3.40 9.43
C LEU A 309 25.38 -3.53 7.96
N GLU A 310 24.75 -2.50 7.43
CA GLU A 310 24.29 -2.45 6.04
C GLU A 310 25.45 -2.62 5.03
N SER A 311 26.66 -2.15 5.38
CA SER A 311 27.85 -2.40 4.55
C SER A 311 28.24 -3.88 4.44
N LEU A 312 27.70 -4.73 5.30
CA LEU A 312 27.88 -6.18 5.27
C LEU A 312 26.78 -6.90 4.47
N ARG A 313 25.81 -6.20 3.92
CA ARG A 313 24.74 -6.78 3.12
C ARG A 313 25.29 -7.72 2.04
N GLY A 314 24.65 -8.85 1.89
CA GLY A 314 25.09 -9.91 0.98
C GLY A 314 26.25 -10.76 1.51
N THR A 315 26.65 -10.60 2.78
CA THR A 315 27.57 -11.53 3.47
C THR A 315 26.78 -12.50 4.34
N PRO A 316 27.32 -13.70 4.61
CA PRO A 316 26.67 -14.65 5.51
C PRO A 316 26.41 -14.06 6.91
N LYS A 317 27.34 -13.26 7.43
CA LYS A 317 27.16 -12.63 8.75
C LYS A 317 25.95 -11.70 8.81
N TYR A 318 25.73 -10.90 7.77
CA TYR A 318 24.55 -10.02 7.68
C TYR A 318 23.24 -10.82 7.63
N TYR A 319 23.24 -11.85 6.77
CA TYR A 319 22.08 -12.73 6.62
C TYR A 319 21.72 -13.40 7.96
N ASP A 320 22.69 -14.04 8.59
CA ASP A 320 22.50 -14.75 9.86
C ASP A 320 22.02 -13.80 10.97
N TRP A 321 22.54 -12.58 11.01
CA TRP A 321 22.07 -11.58 11.97
C TRP A 321 20.62 -11.17 11.74
N CYS A 322 20.24 -10.86 10.51
CA CYS A 322 18.86 -10.49 10.19
C CYS A 322 17.87 -11.62 10.53
N ARG A 323 18.19 -12.86 10.15
CA ARG A 323 17.33 -14.01 10.48
C ARG A 323 17.25 -14.24 11.99
N PHE A 324 18.37 -14.25 12.69
CA PHE A 324 18.37 -14.32 14.15
C PHE A 324 17.51 -13.23 14.79
N ASN A 325 17.64 -11.99 14.31
CA ASN A 325 16.87 -10.88 14.86
C ASN A 325 15.36 -11.08 14.66
N MET A 326 14.94 -11.63 13.52
CA MET A 326 13.57 -12.03 13.27
C MET A 326 13.12 -13.16 14.19
N ASP A 327 13.91 -14.23 14.31
CA ASP A 327 13.58 -15.40 15.13
C ASP A 327 13.42 -15.03 16.61
N ARG A 328 14.29 -14.17 17.16
CA ARG A 328 14.16 -13.72 18.56
C ARG A 328 12.95 -12.81 18.81
N VAL A 329 12.55 -12.02 17.80
CA VAL A 329 11.36 -11.18 17.86
C VAL A 329 10.11 -12.04 17.71
N ASN A 330 10.14 -13.05 16.85
CA ASN A 330 9.09 -14.06 16.75
C ASN A 330 8.86 -14.77 18.09
N ASP A 331 9.93 -15.22 18.77
CA ASP A 331 9.90 -15.82 20.10
C ASP A 331 9.31 -14.86 21.15
N TRP A 332 9.56 -13.56 21.02
CA TRP A 332 8.95 -12.56 21.89
C TRP A 332 7.44 -12.43 21.68
N PHE A 333 6.99 -12.33 20.45
CA PHE A 333 5.55 -12.24 20.15
C PHE A 333 4.80 -13.53 20.45
N GLN A 334 5.39 -14.68 20.21
CA GLN A 334 4.85 -15.95 20.66
C GLN A 334 4.64 -15.96 22.17
N PHE A 335 5.64 -15.49 22.94
CA PHE A 335 5.53 -15.38 24.38
C PHE A 335 4.38 -14.45 24.82
N LEU A 336 4.18 -13.32 24.13
CA LEU A 336 3.07 -12.41 24.46
C LEU A 336 1.71 -13.04 24.15
N HIS A 337 1.58 -13.67 23.00
CA HIS A 337 0.39 -14.40 22.60
C HIS A 337 0.06 -15.52 23.61
N ASP A 338 1.00 -16.38 23.89
CA ASP A 338 0.80 -17.51 24.82
C ASP A 338 0.46 -17.04 26.24
N GLY A 339 1.08 -15.97 26.69
CA GLY A 339 0.81 -15.39 27.99
C GLY A 339 -0.60 -14.81 28.14
N ILE A 340 -1.21 -14.35 27.05
CA ILE A 340 -2.61 -13.91 27.05
C ILE A 340 -3.53 -15.12 27.00
N THR A 341 -3.28 -16.05 26.07
CA THR A 341 -4.14 -17.22 25.86
C THR A 341 -4.12 -18.21 27.04
N GLU A 342 -3.10 -18.16 27.90
CA GLU A 342 -3.09 -18.92 29.17
C GLU A 342 -4.23 -18.51 30.11
N PHE A 343 -4.65 -17.24 30.07
CA PHE A 343 -5.69 -16.71 30.96
C PHE A 343 -7.01 -16.39 30.24
N ASP A 344 -7.00 -16.29 28.91
CA ASP A 344 -8.14 -16.06 28.02
C ASP A 344 -8.02 -17.04 26.86
N GLU A 345 -8.62 -18.25 26.99
CA GLU A 345 -8.48 -19.32 26.00
C GLU A 345 -9.09 -18.94 24.62
N ASP A 346 -10.03 -18.01 24.60
CA ASP A 346 -10.72 -17.55 23.40
C ASP A 346 -10.16 -16.19 22.92
N ALA A 347 -9.03 -15.75 23.48
CA ALA A 347 -8.42 -14.48 23.11
C ALA A 347 -8.10 -14.42 21.61
N THR A 348 -8.46 -13.32 21.01
CA THR A 348 -7.95 -12.94 19.68
C THR A 348 -6.87 -11.89 19.86
N THR A 349 -5.81 -12.02 19.07
CA THR A 349 -4.68 -11.11 19.13
C THR A 349 -4.36 -10.52 17.76
N HIS A 350 -3.69 -9.39 17.74
CA HIS A 350 -3.07 -8.87 16.52
C HIS A 350 -1.88 -7.96 16.86
N ILE A 351 -1.01 -7.78 15.88
CA ILE A 351 0.14 -6.90 15.99
C ILE A 351 -0.11 -5.73 15.06
N LYS A 352 0.03 -4.52 15.56
CA LYS A 352 -0.04 -3.34 14.72
C LYS A 352 1.28 -3.21 13.95
N ILE A 353 1.41 -4.00 12.89
CA ILE A 353 2.59 -3.99 12.02
C ILE A 353 2.58 -2.71 11.21
N PHE A 354 3.69 -1.99 11.24
CA PHE A 354 3.93 -0.87 10.35
C PHE A 354 4.52 -1.41 9.04
N PRO A 355 3.70 -1.56 7.98
CA PRO A 355 4.11 -2.28 6.77
C PRO A 355 5.31 -1.64 6.09
N ARG A 356 5.44 -0.33 6.18
CA ARG A 356 6.53 0.42 5.57
C ARG A 356 7.92 -0.06 6.00
N ILE A 357 8.06 -0.66 7.19
CA ILE A 357 9.33 -1.27 7.61
C ILE A 357 9.70 -2.44 6.69
N VAL A 358 8.71 -3.21 6.26
CA VAL A 358 8.90 -4.41 5.44
C VAL A 358 8.95 -4.10 3.95
N VAL A 359 8.13 -3.15 3.52
CA VAL A 359 7.96 -2.79 2.10
C VAL A 359 8.74 -1.54 1.70
N ASP A 360 9.50 -0.94 2.62
CA ASP A 360 10.30 0.27 2.34
C ASP A 360 11.37 -0.04 1.28
N GLU A 361 11.42 0.78 0.27
CA GLU A 361 12.40 0.77 -0.80
C GLU A 361 13.85 0.98 -0.34
N ASN A 362 14.08 1.48 0.87
CA ASN A 362 15.42 1.50 1.48
C ASN A 362 15.93 0.11 1.89
N GLY A 363 15.05 -0.86 1.97
CA GLY A 363 15.38 -2.27 2.07
C GLY A 363 16.19 -2.70 3.29
N GLN A 364 16.21 -1.93 4.36
CA GLN A 364 16.91 -2.30 5.59
C GLN A 364 16.21 -3.49 6.27
N ARG A 365 16.92 -4.58 6.59
CA ARG A 365 16.33 -5.86 7.04
C ARG A 365 16.72 -6.30 8.44
N ASP A 366 17.49 -5.52 9.16
CA ASP A 366 17.84 -5.79 10.55
C ASP A 366 16.76 -5.32 11.57
N HIS A 367 15.55 -5.06 11.09
CA HIS A 367 14.42 -4.60 11.93
C HIS A 367 13.80 -5.67 12.83
N GLY A 368 14.05 -6.94 12.57
CA GLY A 368 13.52 -8.06 13.36
C GLY A 368 12.05 -8.42 13.09
N ILE A 369 11.38 -7.79 12.13
CA ILE A 369 9.98 -8.09 11.79
C ILE A 369 9.93 -9.12 10.66
N ASP A 370 9.44 -10.30 11.00
CA ASP A 370 9.04 -11.33 10.05
C ASP A 370 7.53 -11.20 9.83
N ILE A 371 7.15 -10.49 8.77
CA ILE A 371 5.73 -10.16 8.52
C ILE A 371 4.88 -11.41 8.36
N GLU A 372 5.41 -12.44 7.71
CA GLU A 372 4.67 -13.69 7.49
C GLU A 372 4.42 -14.41 8.81
N TYR A 373 5.47 -14.62 9.62
CA TYR A 373 5.32 -15.28 10.90
C TYR A 373 4.39 -14.52 11.84
N LEU A 374 4.59 -13.21 11.97
CA LEU A 374 3.81 -12.38 12.90
C LEU A 374 2.35 -12.28 12.49
N THR A 375 2.06 -12.25 11.18
CA THR A 375 0.69 -12.27 10.67
C THR A 375 0.02 -13.63 10.90
N SER A 376 0.74 -14.73 10.67
CA SER A 376 0.21 -16.08 10.87
C SER A 376 0.09 -16.48 12.34
N LEU A 377 0.79 -15.79 13.25
CA LEU A 377 0.73 -16.04 14.68
C LEU A 377 -0.60 -15.58 15.29
N THR A 378 -1.24 -14.58 14.70
CA THR A 378 -2.36 -13.84 15.29
C THR A 378 -3.68 -14.16 14.61
N GLU A 379 -4.79 -14.04 15.37
CA GLU A 379 -6.15 -14.33 14.90
C GLU A 379 -6.73 -13.20 14.03
N TYR A 380 -6.15 -11.99 14.07
CA TYR A 380 -6.52 -10.89 13.17
C TYR A 380 -5.28 -10.32 12.50
N ASN A 381 -5.45 -9.85 11.27
CA ASN A 381 -4.40 -9.19 10.48
C ASN A 381 -4.29 -7.71 10.89
N GLY A 382 -3.48 -7.45 11.93
CA GLY A 382 -3.25 -6.11 12.42
C GLY A 382 -2.27 -5.34 11.55
N ASN A 383 -2.57 -4.07 11.30
CA ASN A 383 -1.70 -3.24 10.48
C ASN A 383 -1.85 -1.74 10.81
N ASP A 384 -0.93 -0.98 10.25
CA ASP A 384 -0.86 0.48 10.30
C ASP A 384 -0.52 1.00 8.89
N VAL A 385 -1.34 0.59 7.92
CA VAL A 385 -1.14 1.01 6.53
C VAL A 385 -1.27 2.51 6.41
N THR A 386 -0.20 3.12 5.94
CA THR A 386 -0.10 4.55 5.68
C THR A 386 -0.20 4.81 4.19
N ILE A 387 -0.97 5.83 3.80
CA ILE A 387 -1.11 6.23 2.41
C ILE A 387 -0.36 7.53 2.20
N ARG A 388 0.54 7.52 1.22
CA ARG A 388 1.28 8.73 0.85
C ARG A 388 0.57 9.40 -0.31
N LYS A 389 0.08 10.61 -0.08
CA LYS A 389 -0.50 11.45 -1.12
C LYS A 389 0.56 12.35 -1.73
N ARG A 390 0.52 12.55 -3.03
CA ARG A 390 1.34 13.54 -3.71
C ARG A 390 1.01 14.95 -3.18
N LEU A 391 2.01 15.63 -2.66
CA LEU A 391 1.87 17.00 -2.20
C LEU A 391 2.07 17.96 -3.38
N PRO A 392 1.32 19.07 -3.46
CA PRO A 392 1.37 20.01 -4.58
C PRO A 392 2.74 20.65 -4.86
N ASN A 393 3.67 20.54 -3.93
CA ASN A 393 5.04 21.06 -4.06
C ASN A 393 6.07 20.02 -3.66
N ALA A 394 5.74 18.74 -3.74
CA ALA A 394 6.68 17.66 -3.49
C ALA A 394 7.83 17.77 -4.51
N THR A 395 9.05 17.63 -3.99
CA THR A 395 10.27 17.55 -4.79
C THR A 395 10.86 16.14 -4.73
N SER A 396 10.08 15.16 -4.28
CA SER A 396 10.50 13.78 -4.24
C SER A 396 10.38 13.19 -5.65
N ASP A 397 11.35 12.39 -6.02
CA ASP A 397 11.37 11.64 -7.28
C ASP A 397 10.87 10.19 -7.02
N GLU A 398 9.83 10.04 -6.21
CA GLU A 398 9.26 8.71 -5.95
C GLU A 398 8.52 8.21 -7.20
N TRP A 399 8.72 6.96 -7.57
CA TRP A 399 8.22 6.32 -8.80
C TRP A 399 6.71 6.50 -9.01
N TRP A 400 5.91 6.46 -7.93
CA TRP A 400 4.45 6.56 -8.01
C TRP A 400 3.98 7.99 -8.32
N GLU A 401 4.74 9.03 -7.97
CA GLU A 401 4.37 10.42 -8.20
C GLU A 401 4.33 10.82 -9.68
N GLU A 402 4.92 10.04 -10.56
CA GLU A 402 4.89 10.30 -11.99
C GLU A 402 3.49 10.09 -12.56
N ASN A 403 2.83 8.97 -12.19
CA ASN A 403 1.57 8.55 -12.80
C ASN A 403 0.37 8.59 -11.84
N TYR A 404 0.61 8.53 -10.54
CA TYR A 404 -0.44 8.33 -9.54
C TYR A 404 -0.55 9.52 -8.60
N ILE A 405 -1.73 9.71 -8.01
CA ILE A 405 -1.99 10.78 -7.06
C ILE A 405 -1.64 10.41 -5.62
N TYR A 406 -1.57 9.12 -5.33
CA TYR A 406 -1.13 8.57 -4.06
C TYR A 406 -0.50 7.17 -4.24
N ASP A 407 0.30 6.79 -3.28
CA ASP A 407 0.98 5.50 -3.24
C ASP A 407 -0.01 4.36 -2.94
N TRP A 408 -0.69 3.91 -3.98
CA TRP A 408 -1.64 2.82 -3.89
C TRP A 408 -0.97 1.45 -3.71
N ARG A 409 0.29 1.30 -4.15
CA ARG A 409 1.01 0.02 -4.07
C ARG A 409 1.25 -0.42 -2.64
N GLU A 410 1.70 0.50 -1.75
CA GLU A 410 1.90 0.18 -0.33
C GLU A 410 0.62 -0.39 0.29
N LEU A 411 -0.51 0.26 0.02
CA LEU A 411 -1.81 -0.20 0.48
C LEU A 411 -2.18 -1.57 -0.11
N ALA A 412 -2.15 -1.69 -1.43
CA ALA A 412 -2.58 -2.91 -2.13
C ALA A 412 -1.69 -4.10 -1.84
N MET A 413 -0.37 -3.90 -1.83
CA MET A 413 0.58 -4.95 -1.48
C MET A 413 0.43 -5.42 -0.05
N THR A 414 0.25 -4.50 0.89
CA THR A 414 0.11 -4.88 2.30
C THR A 414 -1.10 -5.77 2.50
N TYR A 415 -2.28 -5.37 2.03
CA TYR A 415 -3.47 -6.21 2.18
C TYR A 415 -3.32 -7.53 1.42
N ALA A 416 -2.73 -7.53 0.22
CA ALA A 416 -2.47 -8.77 -0.50
C ALA A 416 -1.46 -9.69 0.21
N MET A 417 -0.45 -9.14 0.91
CA MET A 417 0.48 -9.92 1.73
C MET A 417 -0.23 -10.52 2.95
N LEU A 418 -0.95 -9.70 3.71
CA LEU A 418 -1.67 -10.16 4.89
C LEU A 418 -2.64 -11.30 4.56
N ASP A 419 -3.43 -11.10 3.51
CA ASP A 419 -4.40 -12.09 3.05
C ASP A 419 -3.73 -13.34 2.44
N SER A 420 -2.54 -13.20 1.86
CA SER A 420 -1.76 -14.35 1.38
C SER A 420 -1.16 -15.18 2.51
N PHE A 421 -0.71 -14.53 3.60
CA PHE A 421 -0.06 -15.18 4.74
C PHE A 421 -1.05 -15.75 5.75
N ASN A 422 -2.19 -15.07 5.94
CA ASN A 422 -3.24 -15.48 6.86
C ASN A 422 -4.62 -15.21 6.25
N PRO A 423 -5.03 -16.05 5.29
CA PRO A 423 -6.30 -15.87 4.58
C PRO A 423 -7.52 -16.08 5.49
N ASP A 424 -8.68 -15.62 5.04
CA ASP A 424 -9.96 -15.71 5.76
C ASP A 424 -9.94 -15.06 7.16
N THR A 425 -9.09 -14.06 7.34
CA THR A 425 -8.84 -13.41 8.63
C THR A 425 -9.19 -11.93 8.58
N LEU A 426 -9.79 -11.41 9.67
CA LEU A 426 -10.21 -10.01 9.78
C LEU A 426 -9.03 -9.06 9.70
N ASN A 427 -9.06 -8.12 8.77
CA ASN A 427 -8.07 -7.05 8.67
C ASN A 427 -8.47 -5.85 9.54
N VAL A 428 -7.57 -5.49 10.44
CA VAL A 428 -7.74 -4.39 11.39
C VAL A 428 -6.62 -3.36 11.20
N ASN A 429 -6.93 -2.25 10.53
CA ASN A 429 -6.04 -1.09 10.51
C ASN A 429 -6.33 -0.23 11.74
N SER A 430 -5.55 -0.43 12.79
CA SER A 430 -5.76 0.22 14.08
C SER A 430 -5.20 1.64 14.18
N GLU A 431 -4.53 2.14 13.11
CA GLU A 431 -4.05 3.52 13.02
C GLU A 431 -3.84 3.95 11.56
N SER A 432 -4.93 4.20 10.86
CA SER A 432 -4.88 4.58 9.44
C SER A 432 -4.40 6.01 9.23
N HIS A 433 -3.29 6.17 8.54
CA HIS A 433 -2.67 7.46 8.21
C HIS A 433 -2.95 7.89 6.77
N PHE A 434 -4.22 8.07 6.40
CA PHE A 434 -4.56 8.52 5.04
C PHE A 434 -4.14 9.98 4.74
N LEU A 435 -3.83 10.78 5.76
CA LEU A 435 -3.32 12.14 5.64
C LEU A 435 -1.78 12.22 5.68
N ASN A 436 -1.06 11.22 5.23
CA ASN A 436 0.41 11.20 5.21
C ASN A 436 1.08 11.32 6.59
N GLY A 437 0.45 10.84 7.64
CA GLY A 437 1.02 10.90 8.97
C GLY A 437 1.23 12.33 9.50
N ASN A 438 1.92 12.43 10.61
CA ASN A 438 2.01 13.63 11.42
C ASN A 438 2.76 14.82 10.78
N ALA A 439 3.64 14.54 9.84
CA ALA A 439 4.53 15.55 9.27
C ALA A 439 3.97 16.21 8.00
N TYR A 440 2.96 15.59 7.37
CA TYR A 440 2.53 15.92 6.02
C TYR A 440 1.03 16.13 5.89
N ALA A 441 0.33 16.32 6.99
CA ALA A 441 -1.10 16.63 6.99
C ALA A 441 -1.41 17.75 6.01
N ASP A 442 -2.35 17.52 5.09
CA ASP A 442 -2.69 18.43 4.01
C ASP A 442 -4.06 19.09 4.25
N MET A 443 -4.07 20.39 4.51
CA MET A 443 -5.31 21.17 4.66
C MET A 443 -6.16 21.23 3.39
N TYR A 444 -5.63 20.80 2.26
CA TYR A 444 -6.31 20.85 0.96
C TYR A 444 -6.76 19.47 0.47
N THR A 445 -6.83 18.50 1.39
CA THR A 445 -7.34 17.17 1.07
C THR A 445 -8.77 17.25 0.53
N THR A 446 -9.01 16.61 -0.59
CA THR A 446 -10.31 16.58 -1.26
C THR A 446 -11.23 15.52 -0.67
N THR A 447 -12.54 15.66 -0.84
CA THR A 447 -13.51 14.62 -0.51
C THR A 447 -13.33 13.41 -1.44
N GLN A 448 -12.99 13.62 -2.70
CA GLN A 448 -12.73 12.56 -3.68
C GLN A 448 -11.54 11.68 -3.23
N TYR A 449 -10.41 12.28 -2.86
CA TYR A 449 -9.27 11.53 -2.31
C TYR A 449 -9.66 10.72 -1.08
N THR A 450 -10.39 11.34 -0.16
CA THR A 450 -10.84 10.69 1.07
C THR A 450 -11.68 9.44 0.74
N ARG A 451 -12.66 9.59 -0.12
CA ARG A 451 -13.50 8.49 -0.60
C ARG A 451 -12.68 7.41 -1.29
N SER A 452 -11.82 7.79 -2.22
CA SER A 452 -10.96 6.90 -2.98
C SER A 452 -10.13 5.98 -2.07
N VAL A 453 -9.46 6.54 -1.07
CA VAL A 453 -8.61 5.79 -0.14
C VAL A 453 -9.41 4.79 0.70
N TYR A 454 -10.50 5.22 1.35
CA TYR A 454 -11.29 4.31 2.18
C TYR A 454 -12.03 3.26 1.37
N TRP A 455 -12.53 3.64 0.18
CA TRP A 455 -13.16 2.71 -0.73
C TRP A 455 -12.19 1.65 -1.23
N LEU A 456 -11.01 2.06 -1.69
CA LEU A 456 -9.96 1.15 -2.13
C LEU A 456 -9.52 0.22 -1.00
N SER A 457 -9.30 0.76 0.21
CA SER A 457 -8.94 -0.03 1.38
C SER A 457 -9.98 -1.11 1.69
N ALA A 458 -11.27 -0.75 1.71
CA ALA A 458 -12.35 -1.70 1.93
C ALA A 458 -12.44 -2.74 0.80
N MET A 459 -12.34 -2.31 -0.46
CA MET A 459 -12.37 -3.22 -1.61
C MET A 459 -11.23 -4.26 -1.56
N LEU A 460 -10.08 -3.89 -1.01
CA LEU A 460 -8.87 -4.73 -0.94
C LEU A 460 -8.71 -5.53 0.37
N GLY A 461 -9.71 -5.52 1.25
CA GLY A 461 -9.74 -6.41 2.41
C GLY A 461 -9.80 -5.74 3.78
N ASN A 462 -9.69 -4.40 3.90
CA ASN A 462 -9.76 -3.75 5.20
C ASN A 462 -11.19 -3.67 5.74
N ASN A 463 -11.43 -4.25 6.91
CA ASN A 463 -12.76 -4.32 7.53
C ASN A 463 -12.96 -3.35 8.69
N VAL A 464 -11.87 -3.04 9.39
CA VAL A 464 -11.88 -2.14 10.55
C VAL A 464 -10.85 -1.05 10.33
N ASN A 465 -11.26 0.20 10.41
CA ASN A 465 -10.41 1.35 10.14
C ASN A 465 -10.43 2.34 11.29
N MET A 466 -9.26 2.56 11.91
CA MET A 466 -9.07 3.57 12.95
C MET A 466 -8.28 4.74 12.39
N THR A 467 -8.97 5.78 11.96
CA THR A 467 -8.32 6.95 11.37
C THR A 467 -7.45 7.69 12.39
N TRP A 468 -6.21 7.95 12.11
CA TRP A 468 -5.38 8.89 12.85
C TRP A 468 -5.82 10.33 12.55
N TRP A 469 -6.27 11.16 13.46
CA TRP A 469 -6.80 10.95 14.80
C TRP A 469 -7.76 12.10 15.12
N TRP A 470 -8.50 12.07 16.23
CA TRP A 470 -9.50 13.10 16.57
C TRP A 470 -9.09 13.93 17.79
N PRO A 471 -8.43 15.11 17.61
CA PRO A 471 -7.85 15.90 18.71
C PRO A 471 -8.77 16.95 19.33
N ARG A 472 -10.07 16.87 19.13
CA ARG A 472 -11.02 17.83 19.69
C ARG A 472 -12.02 17.17 20.61
N TYR A 473 -12.43 17.90 21.62
CA TYR A 473 -13.55 17.53 22.51
C TYR A 473 -14.90 17.85 21.87
N GLY A 474 -16.01 17.32 22.45
CA GLY A 474 -17.39 17.55 21.98
C GLY A 474 -17.85 19.00 22.03
N ASP A 475 -17.17 19.85 22.77
CA ASP A 475 -17.40 21.31 22.83
C ASP A 475 -16.56 22.11 21.82
N GLY A 476 -15.76 21.43 20.98
CA GLY A 476 -14.90 22.02 19.96
C GLY A 476 -13.50 22.40 20.48
N SER A 477 -13.23 22.29 21.79
CA SER A 477 -11.92 22.62 22.34
C SER A 477 -10.83 21.63 21.89
N ILE A 478 -9.60 22.11 21.76
CA ILE A 478 -8.44 21.30 21.43
C ILE A 478 -7.97 20.54 22.67
N GLU A 479 -7.61 19.29 22.48
CA GLU A 479 -7.12 18.45 23.57
C GLU A 479 -5.83 18.99 24.20
N PRO A 480 -5.74 19.09 25.54
CA PRO A 480 -4.55 19.64 26.21
C PRO A 480 -3.25 18.87 25.98
N ARG A 481 -3.30 17.56 25.66
CA ARG A 481 -2.11 16.75 25.34
C ARG A 481 -1.32 17.35 24.16
N LEU A 482 -2.00 17.97 23.22
CA LEU A 482 -1.39 18.65 22.09
C LEU A 482 -0.52 19.85 22.50
N GLN A 483 -0.82 20.48 23.64
CA GLN A 483 -0.08 21.67 24.08
C GLN A 483 1.27 21.32 24.70
N THR A 484 1.51 20.06 25.08
CA THR A 484 2.67 19.63 25.86
C THR A 484 3.50 18.52 25.24
N SER A 485 3.06 17.91 24.13
CA SER A 485 3.71 16.73 23.55
C SER A 485 4.09 16.94 22.09
N GLN A 486 4.86 15.99 21.54
CA GLN A 486 5.16 15.94 20.11
C GLN A 486 3.90 15.87 19.21
N MET A 487 2.76 15.44 19.78
CA MET A 487 1.48 15.38 19.10
C MET A 487 0.92 16.75 18.70
N GLY A 488 1.39 17.85 19.29
CA GLY A 488 1.05 19.21 18.84
C GLY A 488 1.42 19.52 17.39
N LYS A 489 2.31 18.72 16.80
CA LYS A 489 2.70 18.88 15.39
C LYS A 489 1.60 18.44 14.41
N THR A 490 0.57 17.77 14.87
CA THR A 490 -0.41 17.04 14.06
C THR A 490 -1.79 17.66 14.00
N PHE A 491 -2.05 18.73 14.73
CA PHE A 491 -3.36 19.41 14.77
C PHE A 491 -3.67 20.12 13.44
N ALA A 492 -2.75 20.95 12.97
CA ALA A 492 -2.93 21.68 11.72
C ALA A 492 -2.97 20.70 10.54
N GLY A 493 -4.09 20.69 9.83
CA GLY A 493 -4.34 19.74 8.73
C GLY A 493 -4.84 18.36 9.17
N SER A 494 -5.17 18.17 10.46
CA SER A 494 -5.88 16.97 10.91
C SER A 494 -7.33 16.96 10.41
N VAL A 495 -7.95 15.79 10.40
CA VAL A 495 -9.38 15.62 10.05
C VAL A 495 -10.27 16.56 10.85
N ALA A 496 -9.94 16.79 12.12
CA ALA A 496 -10.71 17.67 13.02
C ALA A 496 -10.58 19.17 12.71
N THR A 497 -9.87 19.56 11.67
CA THR A 497 -9.83 20.92 11.09
C THR A 497 -10.44 21.00 9.69
N MET A 498 -10.99 19.89 9.16
CA MET A 498 -11.49 19.78 7.79
C MET A 498 -12.92 19.20 7.77
N PRO A 499 -13.95 20.04 7.92
CA PRO A 499 -15.35 19.60 7.97
C PRO A 499 -15.80 18.71 6.82
N LEU A 500 -15.44 19.06 5.58
CA LEU A 500 -15.78 18.28 4.40
C LEU A 500 -15.18 16.88 4.46
N VAL A 501 -13.90 16.77 4.83
CA VAL A 501 -13.18 15.50 4.94
C VAL A 501 -13.77 14.63 6.05
N ALA A 502 -14.03 15.19 7.22
CA ALA A 502 -14.62 14.46 8.34
C ALA A 502 -16.01 13.90 7.99
N ASN A 503 -16.85 14.71 7.35
CA ASN A 503 -18.15 14.26 6.87
C ASN A 503 -18.00 13.19 5.77
N GLU A 504 -17.06 13.37 4.83
CA GLU A 504 -16.87 12.42 3.73
C GLU A 504 -16.45 11.03 4.21
N ILE A 505 -15.65 10.92 5.26
CA ILE A 505 -15.34 9.62 5.88
C ILE A 505 -16.64 8.92 6.28
N THR A 506 -17.50 9.60 7.02
CA THR A 506 -18.79 9.04 7.45
C THR A 506 -19.68 8.68 6.27
N GLN A 507 -19.79 9.56 5.26
CA GLN A 507 -20.59 9.29 4.05
C GLN A 507 -20.05 8.09 3.28
N THR A 508 -18.72 7.95 3.17
CA THR A 508 -18.08 6.81 2.52
C THR A 508 -18.43 5.50 3.21
N PHE A 509 -18.37 5.45 4.56
CA PHE A 509 -18.76 4.24 5.30
C PHE A 509 -20.27 3.98 5.27
N PHE A 510 -21.11 5.00 5.16
CA PHE A 510 -22.55 4.80 4.88
C PHE A 510 -22.76 4.12 3.52
N ASP A 511 -22.03 4.54 2.50
CA ASP A 511 -22.09 3.93 1.18
C ASP A 511 -21.53 2.50 1.19
N LEU A 512 -20.34 2.28 1.77
CA LEU A 512 -19.74 0.95 1.89
C LEU A 512 -20.69 -0.03 2.61
N ASN A 513 -21.26 0.38 3.74
CA ASN A 513 -22.17 -0.46 4.50
C ASN A 513 -23.50 -0.71 3.76
N SER A 514 -23.96 0.24 2.95
CA SER A 514 -25.18 0.06 2.16
C SER A 514 -25.02 -0.95 1.00
N VAL A 515 -23.79 -1.25 0.60
CA VAL A 515 -23.44 -2.20 -0.46
C VAL A 515 -22.47 -3.28 0.02
N SER A 516 -22.39 -3.49 1.31
CA SER A 516 -21.37 -4.33 1.97
C SER A 516 -21.30 -5.76 1.44
N ASP A 517 -22.45 -6.38 1.17
CA ASP A 517 -22.47 -7.71 0.54
C ASP A 517 -21.68 -7.77 -0.79
N THR A 518 -21.68 -6.68 -1.52
CA THR A 518 -20.94 -6.58 -2.79
C THR A 518 -19.45 -6.36 -2.54
N ILE A 519 -19.11 -5.49 -1.60
CA ILE A 519 -17.69 -5.23 -1.25
C ILE A 519 -17.02 -6.51 -0.74
N VAL A 520 -17.70 -7.28 0.11
CA VAL A 520 -17.20 -8.58 0.60
C VAL A 520 -16.93 -9.56 -0.54
N LYS A 521 -17.73 -9.54 -1.61
CA LYS A 521 -17.43 -10.37 -2.80
C LYS A 521 -16.13 -9.97 -3.49
N PHE A 522 -15.80 -8.69 -3.53
CA PHE A 522 -14.52 -8.23 -4.07
C PHE A 522 -13.35 -8.66 -3.19
N GLN A 523 -13.50 -8.60 -1.88
CA GLN A 523 -12.48 -9.04 -0.93
C GLN A 523 -12.16 -10.53 -1.05
N ARG A 524 -13.19 -11.36 -1.28
CA ARG A 524 -13.08 -12.81 -1.33
C ARG A 524 -12.80 -13.38 -2.72
N GLN A 525 -12.27 -12.57 -3.63
CA GLN A 525 -11.83 -13.06 -4.92
C GLN A 525 -10.57 -13.90 -4.80
N ASP A 526 -10.53 -15.01 -5.52
CA ASP A 526 -9.31 -15.82 -5.63
C ASP A 526 -8.13 -14.98 -6.11
N MET A 527 -6.94 -15.27 -5.62
CA MET A 527 -5.67 -14.73 -6.09
C MET A 527 -4.91 -15.80 -6.90
N PRO A 528 -5.31 -16.05 -8.16
CA PRO A 528 -4.78 -17.16 -8.96
C PRO A 528 -3.34 -16.96 -9.39
N ILE A 529 -2.87 -15.73 -9.44
CA ILE A 529 -1.51 -15.33 -9.76
C ILE A 529 -0.86 -14.80 -8.48
N ARG A 530 0.32 -15.30 -8.16
CA ARG A 530 1.10 -14.85 -7.02
C ARG A 530 2.50 -14.44 -7.43
N VAL A 531 3.01 -13.38 -6.82
CA VAL A 531 4.41 -12.94 -6.96
C VAL A 531 5.22 -13.60 -5.85
N LEU A 532 6.38 -14.15 -6.18
CA LEU A 532 7.27 -14.71 -5.16
C LEU A 532 7.74 -13.60 -4.21
N TYR A 533 7.46 -13.79 -2.92
CA TYR A 533 8.06 -13.03 -1.83
C TYR A 533 9.09 -13.89 -1.11
N SER A 534 10.33 -13.48 -1.14
CA SER A 534 11.41 -14.13 -0.43
C SER A 534 12.08 -13.15 0.52
N GLU A 535 11.90 -13.34 1.81
CA GLU A 535 12.62 -12.55 2.83
C GLU A 535 14.13 -12.75 2.70
N THR A 536 14.55 -13.95 2.32
CA THR A 536 15.96 -14.27 2.01
C THR A 536 16.52 -13.36 0.93
N ALA A 537 15.80 -13.22 -0.18
CA ALA A 537 16.22 -12.34 -1.27
C ALA A 537 16.27 -10.88 -0.82
N CYS A 538 15.29 -10.41 -0.06
CA CYS A 538 15.23 -9.06 0.49
C CYS A 538 16.37 -8.77 1.50
N ILE A 539 16.78 -9.75 2.31
CA ILE A 539 17.94 -9.60 3.19
C ILE A 539 19.23 -9.47 2.37
N VAL A 540 19.37 -10.28 1.33
CA VAL A 540 20.61 -10.34 0.54
C VAL A 540 20.77 -9.15 -0.40
N ASP A 541 19.66 -8.63 -0.94
CA ASP A 541 19.65 -7.54 -1.92
C ASP A 541 18.59 -6.47 -1.56
N ALA A 542 19.06 -5.23 -1.37
CA ALA A 542 18.23 -4.10 -0.98
C ALA A 542 17.13 -3.76 -2.01
N ASP A 543 17.45 -3.98 -3.29
CA ASP A 543 16.54 -3.63 -4.39
C ASP A 543 15.48 -4.71 -4.66
N GLN A 544 15.54 -5.86 -3.97
CA GLN A 544 14.62 -6.96 -4.23
C GLN A 544 13.16 -6.59 -4.01
N ILE A 545 12.87 -5.84 -2.97
CA ILE A 545 11.48 -5.44 -2.69
C ILE A 545 10.92 -4.52 -3.80
N ASN A 546 11.74 -3.64 -4.37
CA ASN A 546 11.34 -2.78 -5.48
C ASN A 546 10.97 -3.61 -6.73
N ARG A 547 11.75 -4.64 -7.05
CA ARG A 547 11.45 -5.57 -8.17
C ARG A 547 10.17 -6.35 -7.92
N THR A 548 9.92 -6.72 -6.66
CA THR A 548 8.64 -7.33 -6.26
C THR A 548 7.47 -6.35 -6.46
N PHE A 549 7.66 -5.07 -6.13
CA PHE A 549 6.69 -4.01 -6.40
C PHE A 549 6.40 -3.83 -7.88
N GLU A 550 7.44 -3.77 -8.71
CA GLU A 550 7.31 -3.62 -10.17
C GLU A 550 6.49 -4.76 -10.78
N MET A 551 6.79 -6.00 -10.39
CA MET A 551 6.04 -7.16 -10.86
C MET A 551 4.58 -7.15 -10.38
N PHE A 552 4.33 -6.78 -9.14
CA PHE A 552 2.98 -6.67 -8.61
C PHE A 552 2.16 -5.60 -9.34
N GLU A 553 2.75 -4.42 -9.57
CA GLU A 553 2.11 -3.33 -10.31
C GLU A 553 1.72 -3.74 -11.72
N ALA A 554 2.63 -4.38 -12.45
CA ALA A 554 2.38 -4.82 -13.83
C ALA A 554 1.21 -5.80 -13.96
N LEU A 555 0.84 -6.49 -12.87
CA LEU A 555 -0.26 -7.44 -12.84
C LEU A 555 -1.59 -6.82 -12.35
N TYR A 556 -1.58 -5.64 -11.76
CA TYR A 556 -2.65 -5.24 -10.85
C TYR A 556 -3.87 -4.61 -11.51
N PHE A 557 -3.73 -4.07 -12.72
CA PHE A 557 -4.79 -3.31 -13.41
C PHE A 557 -5.69 -4.16 -14.34
N GLU A 558 -5.57 -5.48 -14.27
CA GLU A 558 -6.33 -6.40 -15.13
C GLU A 558 -7.60 -6.96 -14.47
N GLY A 559 -8.01 -6.42 -13.33
CA GLY A 559 -9.22 -6.83 -12.61
C GLY A 559 -9.11 -8.16 -11.85
N THR A 560 -7.96 -8.81 -11.92
CA THR A 560 -7.64 -10.03 -11.18
C THR A 560 -6.97 -9.67 -9.86
N SER A 561 -7.35 -10.33 -8.76
CA SER A 561 -6.64 -10.19 -7.50
C SER A 561 -5.28 -10.90 -7.57
N ILE A 562 -4.24 -10.23 -7.09
CA ILE A 562 -2.87 -10.71 -7.10
C ILE A 562 -2.41 -10.91 -5.67
N GLY A 563 -1.79 -12.06 -5.39
CA GLY A 563 -1.26 -12.37 -4.07
C GLY A 563 0.26 -12.57 -4.07
N PHE A 564 0.75 -13.04 -2.92
CA PHE A 564 2.15 -13.40 -2.74
C PHE A 564 2.30 -14.88 -2.43
N ALA A 565 3.43 -15.45 -2.83
CA ALA A 565 3.82 -16.82 -2.50
C ALA A 565 5.16 -16.77 -1.77
N SER A 566 5.20 -17.29 -0.56
CA SER A 566 6.40 -17.64 0.20
C SER A 566 6.55 -19.16 0.25
N GLU A 567 7.61 -19.63 0.89
CA GLU A 567 7.77 -21.05 1.18
C GLU A 567 6.55 -21.60 1.93
N ASN A 568 6.13 -20.93 3.03
CA ASN A 568 5.01 -21.37 3.85
C ASN A 568 3.68 -21.28 3.11
N VAL A 569 3.44 -20.21 2.39
CA VAL A 569 2.23 -20.04 1.55
C VAL A 569 2.12 -21.15 0.52
N ILE A 570 3.23 -21.51 -0.15
CA ILE A 570 3.27 -22.62 -1.11
C ILE A 570 2.95 -23.95 -0.41
N ASN A 571 3.55 -24.19 0.74
CA ASN A 571 3.37 -25.43 1.48
C ASN A 571 1.96 -25.59 2.07
N LEU A 572 1.33 -24.50 2.52
CA LEU A 572 0.01 -24.50 3.16
C LEU A 572 -1.14 -24.36 2.16
N TYR A 573 -0.97 -23.53 1.13
CA TYR A 573 -2.06 -23.07 0.26
C TYR A 573 -1.76 -23.26 -1.24
N GLY A 574 -0.69 -23.96 -1.61
CA GLY A 574 -0.25 -24.10 -3.00
C GLY A 574 -1.27 -24.74 -3.95
N ASP A 575 -2.33 -25.36 -3.45
CA ASP A 575 -3.44 -25.89 -4.23
C ASP A 575 -4.57 -24.88 -4.50
N THR A 576 -4.49 -23.68 -3.90
CA THR A 576 -5.52 -22.64 -4.04
C THR A 576 -5.22 -21.63 -5.16
N PHE A 577 -4.01 -21.63 -5.71
CA PHE A 577 -3.61 -20.74 -6.77
C PHE A 577 -2.88 -21.48 -7.90
N SER A 578 -2.76 -20.84 -9.08
CA SER A 578 -2.34 -21.50 -10.31
C SER A 578 -0.92 -21.19 -10.71
N GLN A 579 -0.46 -19.97 -10.42
CA GLN A 579 0.77 -19.44 -10.99
C GLN A 579 1.62 -18.71 -9.95
N ILE A 580 2.94 -18.85 -10.08
CA ILE A 580 3.94 -18.04 -9.36
C ILE A 580 4.83 -17.33 -10.36
N LEU A 581 4.97 -16.02 -10.22
CA LEU A 581 5.93 -15.21 -10.97
C LEU A 581 7.15 -14.94 -10.12
N ILE A 582 8.34 -15.11 -10.73
CA ILE A 582 9.63 -14.94 -10.06
C ILE A 582 10.48 -14.04 -10.93
N TYR A 583 10.69 -12.81 -10.49
CA TYR A 583 11.41 -11.80 -11.25
C TYR A 583 12.67 -11.33 -10.51
N ASP A 584 13.80 -11.48 -11.13
CA ASP A 584 15.15 -11.09 -10.66
C ASP A 584 15.42 -11.45 -9.19
N THR A 585 14.89 -12.60 -8.76
CA THR A 585 15.04 -13.14 -7.40
C THR A 585 16.16 -14.16 -7.39
N THR A 586 17.41 -13.68 -7.30
CA THR A 586 18.59 -14.53 -7.50
C THR A 586 18.85 -15.49 -6.36
N CYS A 587 18.65 -15.05 -5.11
CA CYS A 587 19.01 -15.78 -3.89
C CYS A 587 17.79 -16.31 -3.16
N VAL A 588 17.72 -17.62 -2.94
CA VAL A 588 16.69 -18.27 -2.11
C VAL A 588 17.31 -19.41 -1.29
N THR A 589 16.69 -19.80 -0.19
CA THR A 589 17.12 -20.96 0.59
C THR A 589 16.88 -22.26 -0.17
N ASP A 590 17.38 -23.37 0.36
CA ASP A 590 17.09 -24.70 -0.19
C ASP A 590 15.63 -25.11 0.05
N GLU A 591 15.04 -24.65 1.14
CA GLU A 591 13.65 -24.86 1.52
C GLU A 591 12.71 -24.10 0.58
N GLU A 592 12.97 -22.80 0.32
CA GLU A 592 12.22 -21.99 -0.67
C GLU A 592 12.30 -22.63 -2.07
N PHE A 593 13.50 -23.06 -2.49
CA PHE A 593 13.68 -23.75 -3.77
C PHE A 593 12.91 -25.08 -3.84
N ALA A 594 12.93 -25.87 -2.77
CA ALA A 594 12.20 -27.14 -2.70
C ALA A 594 10.68 -26.93 -2.72
N ALA A 595 10.16 -25.87 -2.06
CA ALA A 595 8.75 -25.53 -2.12
C ALA A 595 8.30 -25.17 -3.55
N LEU A 596 9.10 -24.39 -4.27
CA LEU A 596 8.84 -24.08 -5.69
C LEU A 596 8.87 -25.32 -6.59
N GLN A 597 9.82 -26.24 -6.37
CA GLN A 597 9.85 -27.52 -7.07
C GLN A 597 8.61 -28.38 -6.76
N ASN A 598 8.19 -28.43 -5.49
CA ASN A 598 6.98 -29.14 -5.09
C ASN A 598 5.73 -28.55 -5.75
N PHE A 599 5.64 -27.23 -5.88
CA PHE A 599 4.55 -26.56 -6.59
C PHE A 599 4.45 -27.02 -8.05
N LEU A 600 5.58 -27.09 -8.76
CA LEU A 600 5.65 -27.64 -10.12
C LEU A 600 5.28 -29.13 -10.16
N ASP A 601 5.74 -29.92 -9.19
CA ASP A 601 5.45 -31.35 -9.11
C ASP A 601 3.96 -31.62 -8.89
N ASN A 602 3.25 -30.69 -8.26
CA ASN A 602 1.81 -30.74 -8.03
C ASN A 602 0.97 -30.12 -9.16
N GLY A 603 1.58 -29.66 -10.25
CA GLY A 603 0.88 -29.19 -11.43
C GLY A 603 0.79 -27.68 -11.56
N GLY A 604 1.42 -26.92 -10.67
CA GLY A 604 1.46 -25.47 -10.71
C GLY A 604 2.27 -24.94 -11.89
N THR A 605 2.07 -23.68 -12.20
CA THR A 605 2.82 -22.95 -13.24
C THR A 605 3.79 -21.98 -12.61
N ILE A 606 5.06 -22.02 -13.01
CA ILE A 606 6.06 -21.02 -12.65
C ILE A 606 6.52 -20.28 -13.91
N ILE A 607 6.44 -18.96 -13.86
CA ILE A 607 6.96 -18.06 -14.91
C ILE A 607 8.11 -17.28 -14.27
N MET A 608 9.32 -17.40 -14.78
CA MET A 608 10.51 -16.75 -14.23
C MET A 608 11.43 -16.25 -15.32
N ASP A 609 12.27 -15.30 -14.97
CA ASP A 609 13.41 -14.91 -15.79
C ASP A 609 14.56 -15.94 -15.70
N ASP A 610 15.62 -15.73 -16.45
CA ASP A 610 16.75 -16.65 -16.52
C ASP A 610 17.85 -16.37 -15.47
N VAL A 611 17.72 -15.33 -14.65
CA VAL A 611 18.68 -14.99 -13.59
C VAL A 611 18.22 -15.42 -12.20
N SER A 612 16.92 -15.65 -12.02
CA SER A 612 16.33 -16.04 -10.73
C SER A 612 16.76 -17.44 -10.26
N LEU A 613 16.76 -17.66 -8.95
CA LEU A 613 17.00 -18.93 -8.27
C LEU A 613 18.40 -19.56 -8.54
N THR A 614 19.38 -18.72 -8.85
CA THR A 614 20.73 -19.18 -9.23
C THR A 614 21.69 -19.33 -8.07
N MET A 615 21.37 -18.80 -6.90
CA MET A 615 22.21 -18.77 -5.70
C MET A 615 21.42 -19.17 -4.46
N ASN A 616 22.13 -19.64 -3.42
CA ASN A 616 21.57 -19.82 -2.10
C ASN A 616 21.65 -18.51 -1.28
N GLN A 617 21.16 -18.52 -0.03
CA GLN A 617 21.16 -17.39 0.90
C GLN A 617 22.54 -16.79 1.21
N TYR A 618 23.60 -17.51 0.93
CA TYR A 618 24.99 -17.09 1.14
C TYR A 618 25.70 -16.67 -0.17
N LYS A 619 24.95 -16.52 -1.25
CA LYS A 619 25.45 -16.23 -2.61
C LYS A 619 26.37 -17.31 -3.16
N GLU A 620 26.21 -18.54 -2.73
CA GLU A 620 26.85 -19.67 -3.37
C GLU A 620 26.00 -20.13 -4.55
N GLU A 621 26.67 -20.45 -5.68
CA GLU A 621 26.02 -20.87 -6.91
C GLU A 621 25.24 -22.17 -6.70
N ARG A 622 23.96 -22.17 -7.05
CA ARG A 622 23.10 -23.34 -7.02
C ARG A 622 23.25 -24.12 -8.34
N ALA A 623 23.65 -25.36 -8.22
CA ALA A 623 23.80 -26.25 -9.39
C ALA A 623 22.44 -26.77 -9.89
N GLU A 624 21.51 -27.00 -8.99
CA GLU A 624 20.14 -27.45 -9.29
C GLU A 624 19.35 -26.34 -9.98
N ARG A 625 18.47 -26.76 -10.88
CA ARG A 625 17.48 -25.89 -11.54
C ARG A 625 16.09 -26.53 -11.39
N LEU A 626 15.06 -25.69 -11.39
CA LEU A 626 13.69 -26.20 -11.39
C LEU A 626 13.44 -27.04 -12.64
N GLU A 627 12.73 -28.13 -12.47
CA GLU A 627 12.37 -29.05 -13.55
C GLU A 627 10.85 -29.23 -13.58
N ALA A 628 10.26 -29.01 -14.76
CA ALA A 628 8.84 -29.27 -14.96
C ALA A 628 8.59 -30.78 -14.99
N SER A 629 7.79 -31.28 -14.03
CA SER A 629 7.36 -32.66 -14.01
C SER A 629 5.88 -32.81 -14.40
N ASN A 630 4.97 -32.37 -13.56
CA ASN A 630 3.54 -32.35 -13.83
C ASN A 630 3.02 -30.93 -14.14
N GLY A 631 3.72 -29.89 -13.66
CA GLY A 631 3.39 -28.51 -13.87
C GLY A 631 4.06 -27.91 -15.11
N THR A 632 3.99 -26.61 -15.21
CA THR A 632 4.57 -25.84 -16.32
C THR A 632 5.64 -24.89 -15.81
N LEU A 633 6.82 -24.94 -16.40
CA LEU A 633 7.91 -24.01 -16.13
C LEU A 633 8.20 -23.21 -17.40
N VAL A 634 8.07 -21.90 -17.30
CA VAL A 634 8.42 -20.93 -18.35
C VAL A 634 9.62 -20.13 -17.86
N VAL A 635 10.75 -20.26 -18.56
CA VAL A 635 11.96 -19.46 -18.30
C VAL A 635 12.14 -18.49 -19.45
N MET A 636 11.99 -17.22 -19.19
CA MET A 636 12.04 -16.14 -20.17
C MET A 636 13.46 -15.55 -20.23
N GLN A 637 14.11 -15.66 -21.37
CA GLN A 637 15.46 -15.13 -21.57
C GLN A 637 15.39 -13.61 -21.70
N ASN A 638 16.02 -12.90 -20.76
CA ASN A 638 15.92 -11.45 -20.62
C ASN A 638 14.46 -10.96 -20.52
N GLY A 639 13.60 -11.73 -19.88
CA GLY A 639 12.18 -11.37 -19.72
C GLY A 639 12.04 -10.08 -18.94
N THR A 640 11.22 -9.16 -19.44
CA THR A 640 10.83 -7.94 -18.72
C THR A 640 9.61 -8.20 -17.85
N VAL A 641 9.32 -7.27 -16.95
CA VAL A 641 8.11 -7.30 -16.10
C VAL A 641 6.85 -7.37 -16.95
N GLU A 642 6.79 -6.59 -18.04
CA GLU A 642 5.66 -6.53 -18.95
C GLU A 642 5.48 -7.86 -19.71
N ASP A 643 6.59 -8.43 -20.22
CA ASP A 643 6.55 -9.72 -20.94
C ASP A 643 6.05 -10.85 -20.03
N MET A 644 6.53 -10.87 -18.78
CA MET A 644 6.15 -11.88 -17.79
C MET A 644 4.71 -11.73 -17.34
N SER A 645 4.25 -10.49 -17.11
CA SER A 645 2.86 -10.18 -16.80
C SER A 645 1.92 -10.60 -17.93
N ALA A 646 2.21 -10.21 -19.16
CA ALA A 646 1.45 -10.62 -20.35
C ALA A 646 1.38 -12.15 -20.46
N LYS A 647 2.53 -12.84 -20.23
CA LYS A 647 2.60 -14.30 -20.25
C LYS A 647 1.76 -14.95 -19.15
N ALA A 648 1.72 -14.36 -17.97
CA ALA A 648 0.89 -14.86 -16.87
C ALA A 648 -0.60 -14.81 -17.24
N PHE A 649 -1.07 -13.69 -17.77
CA PHE A 649 -2.47 -13.57 -18.21
C PHE A 649 -2.78 -14.41 -19.44
N GLU A 650 -1.86 -14.58 -20.39
CA GLU A 650 -2.02 -15.52 -21.52
C GLU A 650 -2.29 -16.94 -20.99
N MET A 651 -1.51 -17.40 -20.01
CA MET A 651 -1.55 -18.76 -19.48
C MET A 651 -2.62 -18.98 -18.41
N LEU A 652 -3.23 -17.92 -17.89
CA LEU A 652 -4.27 -18.04 -16.88
C LEU A 652 -5.51 -18.70 -17.49
N ASP A 653 -6.06 -19.67 -16.78
CA ASP A 653 -7.29 -20.34 -17.21
C ASP A 653 -8.44 -19.34 -17.38
N LYS A 654 -9.22 -19.48 -18.45
CA LYS A 654 -10.34 -18.57 -18.77
C LYS A 654 -11.31 -18.41 -17.60
N GLU A 655 -11.55 -19.44 -16.83
CA GLU A 655 -12.45 -19.44 -15.67
C GLU A 655 -11.93 -18.64 -14.48
N LYS A 656 -10.63 -18.32 -14.48
CA LYS A 656 -9.97 -17.51 -13.44
C LYS A 656 -9.70 -16.07 -13.88
N LYS A 657 -9.97 -15.75 -15.13
CA LYS A 657 -9.94 -14.38 -15.65
C LYS A 657 -11.27 -13.70 -15.34
N PRO A 658 -11.28 -12.38 -15.10
CA PRO A 658 -12.52 -11.62 -15.15
C PRO A 658 -13.24 -11.88 -16.47
N ASP A 659 -14.54 -12.11 -16.43
CA ASP A 659 -15.39 -12.24 -17.60
C ASP A 659 -15.87 -10.89 -18.16
N VAL A 660 -15.34 -9.82 -17.62
CA VAL A 660 -15.58 -8.43 -17.99
C VAL A 660 -14.36 -7.90 -18.70
N VAL A 661 -14.58 -7.21 -19.81
CA VAL A 661 -13.54 -6.46 -20.52
C VAL A 661 -13.73 -4.98 -20.22
N LEU A 662 -12.73 -4.39 -19.58
CA LEU A 662 -12.65 -2.97 -19.31
C LEU A 662 -11.44 -2.38 -20.03
N SER A 663 -11.69 -1.56 -21.04
CA SER A 663 -10.64 -0.83 -21.74
C SER A 663 -10.47 0.55 -21.13
N GLU A 664 -9.24 0.96 -20.91
CA GLU A 664 -8.87 2.26 -20.35
C GLU A 664 -8.06 3.06 -21.37
N SER A 665 -8.35 4.34 -21.47
CA SER A 665 -7.55 5.31 -22.21
C SER A 665 -7.44 6.60 -21.39
N ASN A 666 -6.22 7.07 -21.21
CA ASN A 666 -5.87 8.29 -20.49
C ASN A 666 -4.65 8.96 -21.15
N ASP A 667 -4.28 10.14 -20.68
CA ASP A 667 -3.14 10.88 -21.21
C ASP A 667 -1.78 10.42 -20.63
N ALA A 668 -1.78 9.58 -19.61
CA ALA A 668 -0.57 9.10 -18.94
C ALA A 668 0.12 7.93 -19.67
N ASP A 669 -0.49 7.36 -20.72
CA ASP A 669 -0.03 6.15 -21.42
C ASP A 669 0.28 4.96 -20.48
N THR A 670 -0.40 4.94 -19.32
CA THR A 670 -0.35 3.86 -18.33
C THR A 670 -1.74 3.63 -17.72
N LYS A 671 -1.99 2.42 -17.24
CA LYS A 671 -3.27 2.14 -16.55
C LYS A 671 -3.29 2.79 -15.17
N THR A 672 -4.41 3.40 -14.84
CA THR A 672 -4.62 4.11 -13.57
C THR A 672 -5.89 3.69 -12.83
N CYS A 673 -6.74 2.89 -13.47
CA CYS A 673 -8.00 2.45 -12.88
C CYS A 673 -7.86 1.04 -12.27
N ILE A 674 -7.86 0.96 -10.95
CA ILE A 674 -7.95 -0.31 -10.22
C ILE A 674 -9.41 -0.74 -10.18
N TRP A 675 -9.69 -1.98 -10.56
CA TRP A 675 -11.05 -2.48 -10.60
C TRP A 675 -11.17 -3.93 -10.14
N ARG A 676 -12.36 -4.27 -9.65
CA ARG A 676 -12.75 -5.63 -9.29
C ARG A 676 -14.19 -5.86 -9.73
N VAL A 677 -14.48 -7.08 -10.15
CA VAL A 677 -15.80 -7.46 -10.64
C VAL A 677 -16.36 -8.62 -9.83
N ALA A 678 -17.66 -8.62 -9.58
CA ALA A 678 -18.36 -9.69 -8.91
C ALA A 678 -19.68 -10.03 -9.64
N GLU A 679 -20.16 -11.24 -9.43
CA GLU A 679 -21.49 -11.65 -9.90
C GLU A 679 -22.58 -10.82 -9.25
N GLY A 680 -23.53 -10.37 -10.07
CA GLY A 680 -24.73 -9.67 -9.64
C GLY A 680 -25.83 -10.61 -9.16
N LYS A 681 -27.08 -10.19 -9.33
CA LYS A 681 -28.27 -10.95 -8.90
C LYS A 681 -28.70 -12.01 -9.90
N SER A 682 -28.33 -11.91 -11.15
CA SER A 682 -28.58 -12.88 -12.22
C SER A 682 -27.27 -13.31 -12.87
N ALA A 683 -27.28 -14.41 -13.60
CA ALA A 683 -26.07 -14.99 -14.19
C ALA A 683 -25.37 -14.06 -15.21
N ASP A 684 -26.13 -13.19 -15.84
CA ASP A 684 -25.69 -12.22 -16.82
C ASP A 684 -25.42 -10.82 -16.21
N GLU A 685 -25.76 -10.61 -14.95
CA GLU A 685 -25.50 -9.35 -14.24
C GLU A 685 -24.13 -9.35 -13.60
N ARG A 686 -23.39 -8.27 -13.76
CA ARG A 686 -22.10 -8.03 -13.07
C ARG A 686 -22.15 -6.72 -12.29
N VAL A 687 -21.34 -6.70 -11.24
CA VAL A 687 -21.06 -5.48 -10.49
C VAL A 687 -19.56 -5.26 -10.53
N ILE A 688 -19.15 -4.07 -10.95
CA ILE A 688 -17.76 -3.65 -11.01
C ILE A 688 -17.54 -2.44 -10.10
N SER A 689 -16.47 -2.50 -9.30
CA SER A 689 -15.96 -1.35 -8.56
C SER A 689 -14.69 -0.86 -9.24
N ILE A 690 -14.62 0.45 -9.49
CA ILE A 690 -13.50 1.09 -10.19
C ILE A 690 -13.03 2.27 -9.36
N VAL A 691 -11.72 2.37 -9.16
CA VAL A 691 -11.06 3.49 -8.47
C VAL A 691 -9.96 4.02 -9.38
N ASN A 692 -10.05 5.27 -9.79
CA ASN A 692 -8.99 5.92 -10.53
C ASN A 692 -7.95 6.48 -9.56
N VAL A 693 -6.79 5.85 -9.48
CA VAL A 693 -5.64 6.28 -8.65
C VAL A 693 -4.70 7.21 -9.41
N GLY A 694 -5.01 7.50 -10.68
CA GLY A 694 -4.22 8.38 -11.55
C GLY A 694 -4.45 9.86 -11.28
N GLN A 695 -3.60 10.68 -11.88
CA GLN A 695 -3.66 12.14 -11.76
C GLN A 695 -4.67 12.78 -12.70
N GLU A 696 -5.10 12.05 -13.74
CA GLU A 696 -5.91 12.56 -14.82
C GLU A 696 -7.22 11.78 -14.95
N THR A 697 -8.14 12.35 -15.72
CA THR A 697 -9.39 11.68 -16.06
C THR A 697 -9.11 10.53 -17.02
N ALA A 698 -9.60 9.34 -16.70
CA ALA A 698 -9.57 8.19 -17.58
C ALA A 698 -10.91 8.02 -18.32
N THR A 699 -10.86 7.63 -19.59
CA THR A 699 -12.03 7.17 -20.33
C THR A 699 -12.04 5.65 -20.35
N LEU A 700 -13.14 5.09 -19.86
CA LEU A 700 -13.34 3.65 -19.75
C LEU A 700 -14.41 3.19 -20.73
N THR A 701 -14.21 1.99 -21.30
CA THR A 701 -15.20 1.32 -22.11
C THR A 701 -15.44 -0.08 -21.59
N LEU A 702 -16.69 -0.43 -21.33
CA LEU A 702 -17.10 -1.67 -20.70
C LEU A 702 -17.91 -2.53 -21.71
N ASN A 703 -17.63 -3.82 -21.78
CA ASN A 703 -18.38 -4.78 -22.59
C ASN A 703 -19.73 -5.14 -21.94
N GLY A 704 -20.62 -4.18 -21.82
CA GLY A 704 -21.90 -4.35 -21.16
C GLY A 704 -22.93 -3.31 -21.58
N TYR A 705 -24.17 -3.52 -21.20
CA TYR A 705 -25.28 -2.62 -21.41
C TYR A 705 -26.16 -2.50 -20.16
N ASP A 706 -27.11 -1.55 -20.17
CA ASP A 706 -27.93 -1.23 -19.01
C ASP A 706 -27.13 -0.83 -17.77
N ILE A 707 -26.02 -0.12 -18.00
CA ILE A 707 -25.09 0.27 -16.96
C ILE A 707 -25.75 1.28 -16.00
N GLU A 708 -25.67 1.03 -14.71
CA GLU A 708 -26.22 1.86 -13.66
C GLU A 708 -25.23 2.03 -12.51
N ASN A 709 -24.98 3.28 -12.12
CA ASN A 709 -24.27 3.58 -10.90
C ASN A 709 -25.14 3.20 -9.68
N MET A 710 -24.67 2.26 -8.88
CA MET A 710 -25.44 1.72 -7.75
C MET A 710 -25.60 2.71 -6.59
N LEU A 711 -24.73 3.71 -6.51
CA LEU A 711 -24.78 4.71 -5.44
C LEU A 711 -25.70 5.89 -5.76
N THR A 712 -25.98 6.13 -7.05
CA THR A 712 -26.80 7.27 -7.51
C THR A 712 -28.01 6.88 -8.33
N GLY A 713 -28.05 5.65 -8.84
CA GLY A 713 -29.08 5.19 -9.79
C GLY A 713 -28.94 5.79 -11.20
N GLU A 714 -27.86 6.51 -11.48
CA GLU A 714 -27.59 7.09 -12.78
C GLU A 714 -27.38 6.00 -13.84
N LYS A 715 -28.01 6.18 -15.00
CA LYS A 715 -27.81 5.33 -16.17
C LYS A 715 -26.65 5.89 -17.00
N MET A 716 -25.75 5.03 -17.38
CA MET A 716 -24.53 5.39 -18.09
C MET A 716 -24.46 4.69 -19.44
N ASP A 717 -23.76 5.29 -20.38
CA ASP A 717 -23.36 4.65 -21.62
C ASP A 717 -22.22 3.64 -21.35
N ASN A 718 -21.93 2.75 -22.29
CA ASN A 718 -20.84 1.78 -22.14
C ASN A 718 -19.43 2.40 -22.21
N SER A 719 -19.32 3.63 -22.67
CA SER A 719 -18.11 4.45 -22.60
C SER A 719 -18.37 5.66 -21.72
N PHE A 720 -17.57 5.82 -20.68
CA PHE A 720 -17.74 6.85 -19.66
C PHE A 720 -16.39 7.34 -19.14
N ALA A 721 -16.39 8.52 -18.54
CA ALA A 721 -15.20 9.09 -17.92
C ALA A 721 -15.21 8.85 -16.40
N ILE A 722 -14.01 8.68 -15.82
CA ILE A 722 -13.79 8.68 -14.38
C ILE A 722 -12.68 9.68 -14.06
N GLU A 723 -13.01 10.69 -13.28
CA GLU A 723 -12.05 11.73 -12.88
C GLU A 723 -10.94 11.15 -11.99
N ALA A 724 -9.83 11.86 -11.86
CA ALA A 724 -8.80 11.55 -10.87
C ALA A 724 -9.43 11.42 -9.47
N GLU A 725 -8.94 10.48 -8.66
CA GLU A 725 -9.51 10.13 -7.34
C GLU A 725 -10.96 9.63 -7.40
N GLY A 726 -11.52 9.39 -8.60
CA GLY A 726 -12.91 8.97 -8.78
C GLY A 726 -13.16 7.55 -8.31
N VAL A 727 -14.39 7.30 -7.83
CA VAL A 727 -14.89 5.98 -7.44
C VAL A 727 -16.20 5.71 -8.14
N LEU A 728 -16.33 4.56 -8.77
CA LEU A 728 -17.56 4.10 -9.36
C LEU A 728 -17.90 2.68 -8.88
N LEU A 729 -19.16 2.44 -8.58
CA LEU A 729 -19.73 1.13 -8.36
C LEU A 729 -20.87 0.93 -9.33
N LEU A 730 -20.63 0.13 -10.36
CA LEU A 730 -21.55 -0.03 -11.48
C LEU A 730 -22.14 -1.42 -11.52
N ARG A 731 -23.45 -1.51 -11.77
CA ARG A 731 -24.15 -2.74 -12.11
C ARG A 731 -24.50 -2.70 -13.59
N PHE A 732 -24.34 -3.82 -14.29
CA PHE A 732 -24.60 -3.90 -15.72
C PHE A 732 -24.90 -5.33 -16.14
N THR A 733 -25.43 -5.50 -17.36
CA THR A 733 -25.61 -6.80 -18.01
C THR A 733 -24.48 -7.03 -18.99
N LEU A 734 -23.83 -8.21 -18.91
CA LEU A 734 -22.78 -8.60 -19.84
C LEU A 734 -23.31 -8.72 -21.26
N ASP A 735 -22.54 -8.25 -22.21
CA ASP A 735 -22.75 -8.54 -23.63
C ASP A 735 -21.93 -9.80 -24.00
N GLU A 736 -22.60 -10.95 -23.98
CA GLU A 736 -21.95 -12.24 -24.26
C GLU A 736 -21.38 -12.36 -25.70
N ASP A 737 -21.84 -11.51 -26.62
CA ASP A 737 -21.38 -11.57 -28.02
C ASP A 737 -19.99 -10.94 -28.23
N THR A 738 -19.44 -10.20 -27.24
CA THR A 738 -18.17 -9.47 -27.36
C THR A 738 -16.95 -10.19 -26.78
N THR A 739 -17.14 -11.27 -26.05
CA THR A 739 -16.06 -11.89 -25.23
C THR A 739 -15.06 -12.77 -25.99
N ASP A 740 -15.31 -13.19 -27.22
CA ASP A 740 -14.40 -14.13 -27.92
C ASP A 740 -13.78 -13.57 -29.22
N ASP A 741 -14.36 -12.55 -29.86
CA ASP A 741 -13.88 -12.08 -31.19
C ASP A 741 -13.08 -10.77 -31.14
N ASP A 742 -13.40 -9.81 -30.24
CA ASP A 742 -12.74 -8.50 -30.22
C ASP A 742 -11.40 -8.54 -29.41
N GLU A 743 -11.30 -9.24 -28.29
CA GLU A 743 -10.08 -9.37 -27.52
C GLU A 743 -9.01 -10.17 -28.32
N ASN A 744 -9.40 -11.25 -29.00
CA ASN A 744 -8.53 -11.98 -29.91
C ASN A 744 -8.13 -11.13 -31.11
N LEU A 745 -8.97 -10.20 -31.55
CA LEU A 745 -8.67 -9.32 -32.68
C LEU A 745 -7.72 -8.19 -32.28
N GLU A 746 -7.88 -7.63 -31.10
CA GLU A 746 -7.01 -6.55 -30.59
C GLU A 746 -5.63 -7.08 -30.19
N VAL A 747 -5.54 -8.22 -29.50
CA VAL A 747 -4.29 -8.94 -29.21
C VAL A 747 -3.62 -9.36 -30.51
N SER A 748 -4.36 -9.96 -31.45
CA SER A 748 -3.84 -10.34 -32.77
C SER A 748 -3.37 -9.14 -33.58
N ASN A 749 -4.04 -7.99 -33.48
CA ASN A 749 -3.63 -6.76 -34.15
C ASN A 749 -2.33 -6.19 -33.56
N ARG A 750 -2.21 -6.21 -32.23
CA ARG A 750 -1.00 -5.78 -31.52
C ARG A 750 0.17 -6.73 -31.80
N GLU A 751 -0.01 -8.04 -31.69
CA GLU A 751 1.03 -9.03 -32.01
C GLU A 751 1.53 -8.92 -33.46
N ALA A 752 0.62 -8.70 -34.38
CA ALA A 752 0.99 -8.50 -35.79
C ALA A 752 1.80 -7.21 -36.01
N ALA A 753 1.42 -6.13 -35.32
CA ALA A 753 2.13 -4.86 -35.36
C ALA A 753 3.51 -4.94 -34.69
N ASP A 754 3.60 -5.58 -33.53
CA ASP A 754 4.83 -5.75 -32.74
C ASP A 754 5.83 -6.65 -33.51
N ALA A 755 5.37 -7.72 -34.15
CA ALA A 755 6.20 -8.55 -34.99
C ALA A 755 6.87 -7.75 -36.11
N VAL A 756 6.13 -6.84 -36.75
CA VAL A 756 6.66 -5.95 -37.76
C VAL A 756 7.60 -4.90 -37.17
N ALA A 757 7.30 -4.37 -36.02
CA ALA A 757 8.17 -3.42 -35.33
C ALA A 757 9.53 -4.05 -34.96
N VAL A 758 9.55 -5.28 -34.48
CA VAL A 758 10.78 -6.06 -34.23
C VAL A 758 11.57 -6.30 -35.53
N MET A 759 10.90 -6.60 -36.66
CA MET A 759 11.57 -6.76 -37.96
C MET A 759 12.23 -5.46 -38.39
N ILE A 760 11.58 -4.32 -38.17
CA ILE A 760 12.12 -2.99 -38.49
C ILE A 760 13.35 -2.70 -37.65
N GLU A 761 13.29 -2.95 -36.32
CA GLU A 761 14.44 -2.76 -35.42
C GLU A 761 15.63 -3.65 -35.79
N SER A 762 15.37 -4.87 -36.22
CA SER A 762 16.42 -5.83 -36.59
C SER A 762 17.23 -5.45 -37.84
N ILE A 763 16.75 -4.48 -38.63
CA ILE A 763 17.49 -3.95 -39.80
C ILE A 763 18.81 -3.31 -39.32
N GLY A 764 18.79 -2.61 -38.18
CA GLY A 764 19.95 -1.95 -37.59
C GLY A 764 20.64 -0.98 -38.58
N THR A 765 21.98 -1.01 -38.68
CA THR A 765 22.72 -0.16 -39.62
C THR A 765 22.58 -0.69 -41.06
N VAL A 766 22.12 0.17 -41.96
CA VAL A 766 21.85 -0.20 -43.34
C VAL A 766 23.16 -0.40 -44.15
N THR A 767 23.26 -1.54 -44.77
CA THR A 767 24.39 -1.93 -45.66
C THR A 767 23.87 -2.52 -46.97
N HIS A 768 24.75 -2.82 -47.93
CA HIS A 768 24.33 -3.54 -49.15
C HIS A 768 23.75 -4.93 -48.89
N ASP A 769 24.03 -5.52 -47.74
CA ASP A 769 23.50 -6.83 -47.33
C ASP A 769 22.11 -6.71 -46.63
N SER A 770 21.64 -5.52 -46.30
CA SER A 770 20.37 -5.27 -45.62
C SER A 770 19.14 -5.35 -46.55
N VAL A 771 19.34 -5.56 -47.86
CA VAL A 771 18.26 -5.62 -48.86
C VAL A 771 17.15 -6.56 -48.46
N CYS A 772 17.49 -7.81 -48.11
CA CYS A 772 16.50 -8.82 -47.75
C CYS A 772 15.74 -8.50 -46.49
N ALA A 773 16.39 -7.91 -45.47
CA ALA A 773 15.76 -7.53 -44.19
C ALA A 773 14.76 -6.37 -44.39
N ILE A 774 15.15 -5.35 -45.18
CA ILE A 774 14.30 -4.21 -45.48
C ILE A 774 13.10 -4.63 -46.38
N GLU A 775 13.32 -5.47 -47.42
CA GLU A 775 12.24 -6.00 -48.25
C GLU A 775 11.26 -6.86 -47.41
N ALA A 776 11.77 -7.69 -46.50
CA ALA A 776 10.93 -8.52 -45.63
C ALA A 776 10.11 -7.68 -44.65
N ALA A 777 10.70 -6.65 -44.00
CA ALA A 777 9.99 -5.74 -43.10
C ALA A 777 8.91 -4.93 -43.86
N ARG A 778 9.22 -4.49 -45.11
CA ARG A 778 8.25 -3.80 -45.97
C ARG A 778 7.08 -4.70 -46.36
N GLU A 779 7.35 -5.90 -46.80
CA GLU A 779 6.34 -6.90 -47.20
C GLU A 779 5.43 -7.23 -45.98
N ALA A 780 6.04 -7.38 -44.81
CA ALA A 780 5.31 -7.62 -43.58
C ALA A 780 4.43 -6.41 -43.17
N TYR A 781 4.96 -5.17 -43.24
CA TYR A 781 4.17 -3.96 -42.95
C TYR A 781 3.01 -3.78 -43.94
N ASP A 782 3.25 -3.97 -45.24
CA ASP A 782 2.23 -3.79 -46.29
C ASP A 782 1.10 -4.84 -46.20
N ALA A 783 1.39 -6.00 -45.55
CA ALA A 783 0.41 -7.05 -45.32
C ALA A 783 -0.51 -6.75 -44.10
N LEU A 784 -0.16 -5.77 -43.24
CA LEU A 784 -0.98 -5.37 -42.13
C LEU A 784 -2.27 -4.65 -42.56
N THR A 785 -3.32 -4.76 -41.76
CA THR A 785 -4.54 -3.93 -41.89
C THR A 785 -4.23 -2.47 -41.54
N GLU A 786 -5.16 -1.54 -41.83
CA GLU A 786 -4.94 -0.13 -41.46
C GLU A 786 -4.93 0.09 -39.93
N GLU A 787 -5.71 -0.71 -39.18
CA GLU A 787 -5.70 -0.72 -37.71
C GLU A 787 -4.34 -1.22 -37.19
N GLN A 788 -3.81 -2.28 -37.73
CA GLN A 788 -2.49 -2.82 -37.34
C GLN A 788 -1.34 -1.86 -37.70
N LYS A 789 -1.41 -1.21 -38.86
CA LYS A 789 -0.41 -0.22 -39.28
C LYS A 789 -0.36 0.97 -38.34
N ALA A 790 -1.49 1.39 -37.80
CA ALA A 790 -1.56 2.49 -36.80
C ALA A 790 -0.82 2.17 -35.50
N LEU A 791 -0.64 0.87 -35.17
CA LEU A 791 0.05 0.40 -33.97
C LEU A 791 1.57 0.26 -34.16
N VAL A 792 2.10 0.32 -35.38
CA VAL A 792 3.55 0.20 -35.66
C VAL A 792 4.23 1.55 -35.39
N LYS A 793 4.77 1.73 -34.18
CA LYS A 793 5.36 3.00 -33.72
C LYS A 793 6.65 3.39 -34.44
N ASN A 794 7.42 2.45 -34.94
CA ASN A 794 8.72 2.66 -35.61
C ASN A 794 8.69 2.60 -37.13
N TYR A 795 7.54 2.78 -37.77
CA TYR A 795 7.40 2.75 -39.24
C TYR A 795 8.32 3.76 -39.96
N HIS A 796 8.57 4.91 -39.35
CA HIS A 796 9.49 5.92 -39.87
C HIS A 796 10.93 5.39 -40.08
N LEU A 797 11.38 4.42 -39.25
CA LEU A 797 12.70 3.78 -39.38
C LEU A 797 12.78 2.89 -40.61
N LEU A 798 11.68 2.22 -40.98
CA LEU A 798 11.60 1.43 -42.20
C LEU A 798 11.73 2.32 -43.45
N CYS A 799 11.01 3.44 -43.48
CA CYS A 799 11.11 4.40 -44.56
C CYS A 799 12.54 4.96 -44.70
N ALA A 800 13.17 5.30 -43.57
CA ALA A 800 14.56 5.76 -43.57
C ALA A 800 15.52 4.68 -44.10
N ALA A 801 15.34 3.43 -43.68
CA ALA A 801 16.16 2.32 -44.13
C ALA A 801 16.05 2.04 -45.65
N GLU A 802 14.88 2.17 -46.23
CA GLU A 802 14.64 2.04 -47.66
C GLU A 802 15.34 3.13 -48.47
N GLU A 803 15.25 4.36 -48.02
CA GLU A 803 15.91 5.49 -48.66
C GLU A 803 17.43 5.39 -48.51
N GLU A 804 17.95 4.98 -47.37
CA GLU A 804 19.39 4.67 -47.16
C GLU A 804 19.89 3.60 -48.11
N LEU A 805 19.16 2.51 -48.23
CA LEU A 805 19.52 1.44 -49.15
C LEU A 805 19.55 1.91 -50.61
N ALA A 806 18.53 2.70 -51.00
CA ALA A 806 18.48 3.28 -52.34
C ALA A 806 19.66 4.22 -52.63
N ALA A 807 20.08 4.98 -51.66
CA ALA A 807 21.26 5.84 -51.79
C ALA A 807 22.56 5.06 -51.88
N LEU A 808 22.73 4.00 -51.06
CA LEU A 808 23.88 3.09 -51.14
C LEU A 808 23.96 2.42 -52.50
N GLN A 809 22.86 1.97 -53.08
CA GLN A 809 22.80 1.37 -54.42
C GLN A 809 23.17 2.33 -55.54
N GLN A 810 22.92 3.65 -55.33
CA GLN A 810 23.31 4.70 -56.27
C GLN A 810 24.72 5.24 -56.05
N GLY A 811 25.42 4.73 -55.01
CA GLY A 811 26.75 5.20 -54.63
C GLY A 811 26.75 6.61 -54.02
N GLN A 812 25.62 7.02 -53.45
CA GLN A 812 25.44 8.31 -52.78
C GLN A 812 25.52 8.12 -51.25
N SER A 813 26.09 9.08 -50.56
CA SER A 813 26.01 9.15 -49.11
C SER A 813 24.79 9.99 -48.74
N MET A 814 23.93 9.47 -47.88
CA MET A 814 22.76 10.19 -47.36
C MET A 814 22.81 10.30 -45.88
N TYR A 815 22.21 11.40 -45.38
CA TYR A 815 22.07 11.68 -43.97
C TYR A 815 20.61 12.03 -43.72
N TYR A 816 20.07 11.46 -42.65
CA TYR A 816 18.74 11.79 -42.14
C TYR A 816 18.89 12.49 -40.82
N ALA A 817 18.11 13.53 -40.65
CA ALA A 817 17.93 14.18 -39.39
C ALA A 817 16.42 14.29 -39.16
N TRP A 818 15.94 13.82 -38.02
CA TRP A 818 14.55 14.04 -37.62
C TRP A 818 14.51 14.70 -36.24
N LEU A 819 13.41 15.35 -36.02
CA LEU A 819 13.11 16.09 -34.77
C LEU A 819 12.06 15.28 -34.02
N GLU A 820 12.39 14.91 -32.80
CA GLU A 820 11.44 14.39 -31.84
C GLU A 820 11.21 15.43 -30.75
N ALA A 821 9.95 15.67 -30.40
CA ALA A 821 9.58 16.42 -29.23
C ALA A 821 9.34 15.43 -28.08
N ASN A 822 9.84 15.74 -26.90
CA ASN A 822 9.55 14.93 -25.72
C ASN A 822 8.04 14.99 -25.37
N GLU A 823 7.35 16.07 -25.77
CA GLU A 823 5.90 16.21 -25.62
C GLU A 823 5.31 16.85 -26.90
N PRO A 824 4.28 16.26 -27.51
CA PRO A 824 3.69 16.81 -28.74
C PRO A 824 2.86 18.07 -28.50
N ASP A 825 2.26 18.22 -27.32
CA ASP A 825 1.41 19.35 -26.95
C ASP A 825 1.88 19.93 -25.60
N VAL A 826 2.24 21.20 -25.57
CA VAL A 826 2.65 21.93 -24.37
C VAL A 826 1.73 23.13 -24.13
N ALA A 827 1.42 23.40 -22.86
CA ALA A 827 0.61 24.54 -22.47
C ALA A 827 1.35 25.86 -22.66
N VAL A 828 0.60 26.95 -22.81
CA VAL A 828 1.17 28.29 -23.01
C VAL A 828 2.01 28.72 -21.80
N GLY A 829 3.31 28.78 -22.01
CA GLY A 829 4.30 29.20 -20.99
C GLY A 829 5.21 28.06 -20.52
N GLU A 830 5.02 26.86 -21.02
CA GLU A 830 5.88 25.70 -20.74
C GLU A 830 6.98 25.53 -21.79
N SER A 831 8.02 24.79 -21.47
CA SER A 831 9.17 24.55 -22.33
C SER A 831 9.09 23.15 -22.90
N ILE A 832 9.38 23.01 -24.18
CA ILE A 832 9.47 21.73 -24.91
C ILE A 832 10.92 21.45 -25.27
N ALA A 833 11.39 20.24 -25.03
CA ALA A 833 12.69 19.80 -25.49
C ALA A 833 12.56 19.07 -26.84
N LEU A 834 13.39 19.48 -27.80
CA LEU A 834 13.45 18.86 -29.12
C LEU A 834 14.76 18.10 -29.24
N HIS A 835 14.68 16.80 -29.48
CA HIS A 835 15.82 15.96 -29.81
C HIS A 835 16.04 15.92 -31.31
N VAL A 836 17.27 16.09 -31.74
CA VAL A 836 17.68 15.93 -33.14
C VAL A 836 18.53 14.69 -33.27
N GLU A 837 17.99 13.65 -33.87
CA GLU A 837 18.76 12.46 -34.20
C GLU A 837 19.23 12.54 -35.65
N VAL A 838 20.50 12.20 -35.90
CA VAL A 838 21.13 12.19 -37.20
C VAL A 838 21.73 10.84 -37.49
N ARG A 839 21.24 10.17 -38.56
CA ARG A 839 21.81 8.93 -39.06
C ARG A 839 22.41 9.13 -40.47
N GLY A 840 23.50 8.46 -40.79
CA GLY A 840 24.13 8.54 -42.09
C GLY A 840 24.76 7.25 -42.55
N THR A 841 24.82 7.06 -43.86
CA THR A 841 25.43 5.91 -44.53
C THR A 841 26.86 6.20 -44.98
N GLY A 842 27.80 5.37 -44.57
CA GLY A 842 29.20 5.36 -45.09
C GLY A 842 30.23 6.01 -44.17
N TYR A 843 31.48 5.63 -44.34
CA TYR A 843 32.62 6.20 -43.67
C TYR A 843 32.93 7.58 -44.24
N THR A 844 32.71 8.61 -43.45
CA THR A 844 33.10 9.97 -43.86
C THR A 844 33.67 10.72 -42.67
N ASP A 845 34.79 11.39 -42.94
CA ASP A 845 35.29 12.46 -42.05
C ASP A 845 34.38 13.67 -42.21
N TYR A 846 33.61 14.00 -41.20
CA TYR A 846 32.81 15.21 -41.17
C TYR A 846 33.72 16.43 -41.04
N ALA A 847 33.62 17.33 -42.01
CA ALA A 847 34.25 18.65 -41.88
C ALA A 847 33.33 19.69 -41.18
N SER A 848 32.03 19.69 -41.48
CA SER A 848 30.97 20.45 -40.76
C SER A 848 29.58 20.05 -41.32
N SER A 849 28.56 20.07 -40.50
CA SER A 849 27.18 19.99 -40.94
C SER A 849 26.37 21.09 -40.26
N GLU A 850 25.48 21.70 -41.00
CA GLU A 850 24.56 22.76 -40.51
C GLU A 850 23.15 22.16 -40.46
N ILE A 851 22.55 22.17 -39.28
CA ILE A 851 21.16 21.78 -39.10
C ILE A 851 20.38 23.06 -38.75
N VAL A 852 19.43 23.42 -39.62
CA VAL A 852 18.56 24.58 -39.41
C VAL A 852 17.20 24.09 -38.93
N ILE A 853 16.88 24.47 -37.71
CA ILE A 853 15.56 24.22 -37.13
C ILE A 853 14.73 25.52 -37.29
N SER A 854 13.62 25.43 -38.03
CA SER A 854 12.70 26.55 -38.20
C SER A 854 11.48 26.37 -37.30
N TYR A 855 11.16 27.37 -36.54
CA TYR A 855 9.99 27.36 -35.68
C TYR A 855 9.18 28.66 -35.80
N ASP A 856 7.92 28.64 -35.45
CA ASP A 856 7.08 29.84 -35.41
C ASP A 856 7.34 30.61 -34.11
N ASN A 857 8.03 31.72 -34.22
CA ASN A 857 8.37 32.57 -33.08
C ASN A 857 7.18 33.36 -32.50
N ALA A 858 6.00 33.22 -33.06
CA ALA A 858 4.76 33.73 -32.46
C ALA A 858 4.17 32.73 -31.48
N VAL A 859 4.59 31.43 -31.58
CA VAL A 859 4.13 30.32 -30.76
C VAL A 859 5.22 29.86 -29.79
N LEU A 860 6.49 29.78 -30.27
CA LEU A 860 7.62 29.29 -29.47
C LEU A 860 8.68 30.37 -29.31
N THR A 861 9.36 30.39 -28.18
CA THR A 861 10.55 31.20 -27.94
C THR A 861 11.74 30.28 -27.69
N PHE A 862 12.86 30.52 -28.37
CA PHE A 862 14.06 29.78 -28.11
C PHE A 862 14.63 30.09 -26.72
N ASP A 863 14.89 29.09 -25.90
CA ASP A 863 15.38 29.25 -24.53
C ASP A 863 16.90 28.97 -24.47
N GLU A 864 17.32 27.73 -24.74
CA GLU A 864 18.73 27.36 -24.75
C GLU A 864 19.04 26.15 -25.60
N PHE A 865 20.34 25.91 -25.89
CA PHE A 865 20.82 24.65 -26.42
C PHE A 865 21.36 23.78 -25.31
N GLY A 866 20.78 22.57 -25.14
CA GLY A 866 21.34 21.49 -24.33
C GLY A 866 22.15 20.54 -25.22
N SER A 867 23.36 20.17 -24.80
CA SER A 867 24.10 19.09 -25.45
C SER A 867 24.64 18.14 -24.38
N PRO A 868 24.26 16.88 -24.42
CA PRO A 868 24.84 15.86 -23.53
C PRO A 868 26.31 15.55 -23.83
N ASP A 869 26.82 15.90 -25.03
CA ASP A 869 28.18 15.68 -25.42
C ASP A 869 28.87 16.95 -25.95
N GLU A 870 30.11 17.24 -25.46
CA GLU A 870 30.90 18.43 -25.83
C GLU A 870 31.27 18.52 -27.33
N LEU A 871 30.81 17.64 -28.18
CA LEU A 871 31.15 17.50 -29.59
C LEU A 871 30.18 18.23 -30.55
N LEU A 872 29.01 18.62 -30.12
CA LEU A 872 28.04 19.37 -30.93
C LEU A 872 28.05 20.87 -30.57
N ARG A 873 28.57 21.65 -31.48
CA ARG A 873 28.41 23.14 -31.42
C ARG A 873 27.19 23.52 -32.21
N LEU A 874 26.12 23.86 -31.50
CA LEU A 874 24.92 24.43 -32.07
C LEU A 874 25.06 25.96 -32.04
N GLN A 875 24.77 26.66 -33.13
CA GLN A 875 24.74 28.10 -33.22
C GLN A 875 23.30 28.52 -33.51
N ALA A 876 22.73 29.31 -32.60
CA ALA A 876 21.44 29.99 -32.91
C ALA A 876 21.67 31.01 -34.02
N GLY A 877 20.91 30.89 -35.08
CA GLY A 877 20.94 31.78 -36.24
C GLY A 877 20.11 33.04 -36.04
#